data_c0210338cb40104f1b6ac86b18c05a84
#
_entry.id   c0210338cb40104f1b6ac86b18c05a84
#
_cell.length_a   1.000
_cell.length_b   1.000
_cell.length_c   1.000
_cell.angle_alpha   90.00
_cell.angle_beta   90.00
_cell.angle_gamma   90.00
#
_symmetry.space_group_name_H-M   'P 1'
#
loop_
_entity.id
_entity.type
_entity.pdbx_description
1 polymer ?
#
loop_
_entity_poly.entity_id
_entity_poly.type
_entity_poly.pdbx_seq_one_letter_code
_entity_poly.pdbx_strand_id
1 'polypeptide(L)'
;MSEKQLSDDLYQIASPDGGARLLFAEVDSGCGIYQLVAQLDRNGRHIRLCYDDNGLPHSIYDGSGRHFQPVFSSIRLHDNDPDFDPAGERDVFVSEDERFYVNRLTSITFNGKELVRYDYDGYGDLTAVYGRDGKKLRGFAYRNHIMVEHSQPDGLVSRYEYDRYDTDGKVLKSSNNLGEEWTFDYRKDHTVVTDALGRTEVYGFDENRELIYRIDADGQRSDSERDSYGRITVERDPLGRETRYLYDTEGNVIAITAPDGSSTQIDYHETLNLPVAVNDPAGRITAYDYDGRGNLISITDSAGYTTSYGYNAQWLPETITDALGKTRRLHYDTLDQLVSFTDCTGETTRFGYTEYGDLETVTDALGHTTRHHYDAAGNPVRTDYPDGSHETFEYDRLNRLTAYIDGLGAKTAYELAVDGLPLKRINALGHTFAYAYDKARRLTVLTNENGETYRLDYDQTDNLIQETGWDGKITAYGYDAAGQLVQQTEYGQSTDQGRLKDRPETWHIHHFKRNILGQLIEKQSRKVSSRNGQSKDEGISRTRFEYDPITGNLTKARNQHSSVELAYDELDRLIGETTVHNGQSATVGYRYDPLGNRIRTILPDGRHIDYLYYGSGHLHQISLDGEVVSDIERDKLHREIQRTQGSISSLYDYDPMGRLKSQRTVQNGTQTLSGKQKPLAGGAVNRRYAYDKAGNLIQ
;
A
#
# COMPACT_ATOMS: atom_id res chain seq x y z
N MET A 1 10.41 -21.45 16.07
CA MET A 1 10.56 -20.71 17.36
C MET A 1 11.49 -21.50 18.25
N SER A 2 12.39 -20.82 18.95
CA SER A 2 13.28 -21.47 19.93
C SER A 2 12.68 -21.30 21.34
N GLU A 3 12.70 -22.36 22.11
CA GLU A 3 12.26 -22.36 23.52
C GLU A 3 13.50 -22.35 24.43
N LYS A 4 13.47 -21.54 25.48
CA LYS A 4 14.56 -21.42 26.45
C LYS A 4 14.00 -21.16 27.83
N GLN A 5 14.38 -22.00 28.81
CA GLN A 5 14.15 -21.70 30.22
C GLN A 5 15.17 -20.65 30.68
N LEU A 6 14.71 -19.51 31.21
CA LEU A 6 15.55 -18.42 31.70
C LEU A 6 15.85 -18.56 33.20
N SER A 7 14.88 -19.11 33.96
CA SER A 7 14.97 -19.47 35.38
C SER A 7 13.98 -20.60 35.67
N ASP A 8 13.93 -21.12 36.89
CA ASP A 8 13.00 -22.19 37.25
C ASP A 8 11.53 -21.76 37.02
N ASP A 9 11.22 -20.48 37.10
CA ASP A 9 9.87 -19.93 36.99
C ASP A 9 9.62 -19.12 35.71
N LEU A 10 10.59 -19.08 34.74
CA LEU A 10 10.48 -18.22 33.56
C LEU A 10 10.93 -18.92 32.26
N TYR A 11 10.05 -19.01 31.29
CA TYR A 11 10.29 -19.54 29.95
C TYR A 11 10.22 -18.44 28.89
N GLN A 12 11.05 -18.58 27.85
CA GLN A 12 11.01 -17.73 26.67
C GLN A 12 10.78 -18.57 25.42
N ILE A 13 9.85 -18.13 24.58
CA ILE A 13 9.71 -18.59 23.18
C ILE A 13 10.13 -17.43 22.28
N ALA A 14 11.08 -17.67 21.40
CA ALA A 14 11.59 -16.63 20.49
C ALA A 14 11.45 -17.04 19.01
N SER A 15 11.21 -16.04 18.16
CA SER A 15 11.33 -16.20 16.70
C SER A 15 12.79 -16.47 16.32
N PRO A 16 13.05 -17.14 15.18
CA PRO A 16 14.43 -17.48 14.74
C PRO A 16 15.32 -16.23 14.58
N ASP A 17 14.76 -15.12 14.13
CA ASP A 17 15.46 -13.84 13.96
C ASP A 17 15.58 -13.02 15.26
N GLY A 18 15.07 -13.54 16.39
CA GLY A 18 15.00 -12.82 17.66
C GLY A 18 14.09 -11.59 17.67
N GLY A 19 13.32 -11.38 16.58
CA GLY A 19 12.44 -10.21 16.40
C GLY A 19 11.29 -10.17 17.37
N ALA A 20 10.78 -11.32 17.76
CA ALA A 20 9.71 -11.45 18.75
C ALA A 20 10.09 -12.48 19.82
N ARG A 21 9.84 -12.12 21.08
CA ARG A 21 10.05 -13.00 22.25
C ARG A 21 8.82 -12.95 23.15
N LEU A 22 8.31 -14.12 23.50
CA LEU A 22 7.23 -14.28 24.45
C LEU A 22 7.81 -14.80 25.77
N LEU A 23 7.50 -14.12 26.86
CA LEU A 23 7.91 -14.55 28.21
C LEU A 23 6.70 -15.11 28.94
N PHE A 24 6.90 -16.29 29.51
CA PHE A 24 5.90 -16.98 30.33
C PHE A 24 6.46 -17.19 31.73
N ALA A 25 5.70 -16.78 32.72
CA ALA A 25 6.02 -17.03 34.14
C ALA A 25 5.14 -18.15 34.70
N GLU A 26 5.68 -18.98 35.57
CA GLU A 26 4.90 -19.99 36.29
C GLU A 26 3.88 -19.30 37.20
N VAL A 27 2.63 -19.80 37.18
CA VAL A 27 1.51 -19.20 37.96
C VAL A 27 1.75 -19.37 39.46
N ASP A 28 2.08 -20.61 39.88
CA ASP A 28 2.47 -20.99 41.24
C ASP A 28 3.70 -21.88 41.17
N SER A 29 4.67 -21.70 42.05
CA SER A 29 5.92 -22.43 42.05
C SER A 29 5.70 -23.96 42.06
N GLY A 30 6.14 -24.60 40.98
CA GLY A 30 6.07 -26.07 40.80
C GLY A 30 4.76 -26.61 40.27
N CYS A 31 3.80 -25.77 39.85
CA CYS A 31 2.53 -26.24 39.26
C CYS A 31 2.65 -26.65 37.80
N GLY A 32 3.69 -26.22 37.09
CA GLY A 32 3.90 -26.54 35.65
C GLY A 32 2.96 -25.78 34.72
N ILE A 33 2.21 -24.79 35.21
CA ILE A 33 1.32 -23.93 34.40
C ILE A 33 1.97 -22.54 34.27
N TYR A 34 2.10 -22.08 33.03
CA TYR A 34 2.79 -20.83 32.71
C TYR A 34 1.84 -19.84 32.05
N GLN A 35 1.88 -18.57 32.46
CA GLN A 35 1.14 -17.46 31.87
C GLN A 35 2.06 -16.54 31.08
N LEU A 36 1.56 -16.00 29.96
CA LEU A 36 2.25 -15.00 29.17
C LEU A 36 2.33 -13.67 29.95
N VAL A 37 3.52 -13.31 30.42
CA VAL A 37 3.72 -12.06 31.20
C VAL A 37 4.27 -10.92 30.38
N ALA A 38 4.94 -11.19 29.25
CA ALA A 38 5.38 -10.14 28.34
C ALA A 38 5.58 -10.66 26.90
N GLN A 39 5.35 -9.77 25.97
CA GLN A 39 5.81 -9.89 24.59
C GLN A 39 6.87 -8.81 24.36
N LEU A 40 8.05 -9.19 23.89
CA LEU A 40 9.16 -8.29 23.64
C LEU A 40 9.51 -8.26 22.17
N ASP A 41 9.94 -7.09 21.69
CA ASP A 41 10.65 -6.95 20.44
C ASP A 41 12.16 -7.26 20.63
N ARG A 42 12.94 -7.18 19.53
CA ARG A 42 14.39 -7.41 19.55
C ARG A 42 15.15 -6.45 20.46
N ASN A 43 14.63 -5.26 20.69
CA ASN A 43 15.24 -4.21 21.52
C ASN A 43 14.87 -4.34 23.01
N GLY A 44 13.98 -5.28 23.35
CA GLY A 44 13.48 -5.48 24.71
C GLY A 44 12.34 -4.54 25.08
N ARG A 45 11.78 -3.79 24.11
CA ARG A 45 10.52 -3.08 24.31
C ARG A 45 9.42 -4.12 24.43
N HIS A 46 8.52 -3.93 25.37
CA HIS A 46 7.60 -5.00 25.71
C HIS A 46 6.17 -4.51 25.95
N ILE A 47 5.24 -5.34 25.58
CA ILE A 47 3.88 -5.32 26.14
C ILE A 47 3.92 -6.22 27.34
N ARG A 48 3.61 -5.67 28.52
CA ARG A 48 3.59 -6.40 29.79
C ARG A 48 2.16 -6.61 30.25
N LEU A 49 1.85 -7.85 30.63
CA LEU A 49 0.58 -8.23 31.21
C LEU A 49 0.76 -8.44 32.72
N CYS A 50 -0.14 -7.88 33.54
CA CYS A 50 -0.24 -8.13 34.97
C CYS A 50 -1.57 -8.82 35.27
N TYR A 51 -1.54 -9.85 36.08
CA TYR A 51 -2.68 -10.72 36.38
C TYR A 51 -3.14 -10.50 37.80
N ASP A 52 -4.43 -10.72 38.03
CA ASP A 52 -5.02 -10.77 39.38
C ASP A 52 -4.86 -12.18 39.99
N ASP A 53 -5.37 -12.35 41.22
CA ASP A 53 -5.28 -13.61 41.97
C ASP A 53 -6.09 -14.75 41.31
N ASN A 54 -6.98 -14.45 40.37
CA ASN A 54 -7.74 -15.42 39.56
C ASN A 54 -7.08 -15.76 38.20
N GLY A 55 -5.87 -15.24 37.95
CA GLY A 55 -5.14 -15.44 36.73
C GLY A 55 -5.70 -14.67 35.52
N LEU A 56 -6.52 -13.63 35.74
CA LEU A 56 -7.04 -12.79 34.67
C LEU A 56 -6.15 -11.52 34.51
N PRO A 57 -5.84 -11.11 33.28
CA PRO A 57 -5.06 -9.89 33.06
C PRO A 57 -5.88 -8.66 33.48
N HIS A 58 -5.40 -7.90 34.46
CA HIS A 58 -6.04 -6.67 34.93
C HIS A 58 -5.35 -5.39 34.45
N SER A 59 -4.10 -5.50 33.99
CA SER A 59 -3.33 -4.37 33.47
C SER A 59 -2.42 -4.80 32.33
N ILE A 60 -2.42 -4.01 31.27
CA ILE A 60 -1.55 -4.17 30.09
C ILE A 60 -0.76 -2.86 29.94
N TYR A 61 0.56 -2.95 29.91
CA TYR A 61 1.45 -1.83 29.62
C TYR A 61 2.13 -2.05 28.29
N ASP A 62 2.08 -1.07 27.40
CA ASP A 62 2.84 -1.12 26.16
C ASP A 62 4.30 -0.67 26.33
N GLY A 63 5.09 -0.73 25.26
CA GLY A 63 6.51 -0.39 25.26
C GLY A 63 6.83 1.06 25.59
N SER A 64 5.87 1.98 25.49
CA SER A 64 5.99 3.39 25.87
C SER A 64 5.44 3.70 27.27
N GLY A 65 4.88 2.69 27.94
CA GLY A 65 4.32 2.81 29.29
C GLY A 65 2.86 3.22 29.34
N ARG A 66 2.14 3.24 28.21
CA ARG A 66 0.68 3.45 28.20
C ARG A 66 0.01 2.30 28.91
N HIS A 67 -0.96 2.61 29.78
CA HIS A 67 -1.65 1.66 30.63
C HIS A 67 -3.08 1.41 30.14
N PHE A 68 -3.37 0.18 29.80
CA PHE A 68 -4.69 -0.31 29.41
C PHE A 68 -5.22 -1.24 30.48
N GLN A 69 -6.51 -1.13 30.78
CA GLN A 69 -7.16 -1.95 31.78
C GLN A 69 -8.24 -2.82 31.14
N PRO A 70 -7.99 -4.12 30.93
CA PRO A 70 -9.03 -5.07 30.58
C PRO A 70 -9.95 -5.31 31.78
N VAL A 71 -11.25 -5.42 31.49
CA VAL A 71 -12.30 -5.70 32.50
C VAL A 71 -12.95 -7.02 32.14
N PHE A 72 -13.01 -7.93 33.09
CA PHE A 72 -13.64 -9.23 32.93
C PHE A 72 -14.92 -9.31 33.76
N SER A 73 -15.89 -10.06 33.27
CA SER A 73 -17.11 -10.42 33.99
C SER A 73 -17.34 -11.92 33.92
N SER A 74 -17.79 -12.49 35.02
CA SER A 74 -18.20 -13.90 35.09
C SER A 74 -19.62 -14.04 34.51
N ILE A 75 -19.74 -14.84 33.47
CA ILE A 75 -20.99 -15.14 32.79
C ILE A 75 -21.45 -16.54 33.25
N ARG A 76 -22.67 -16.66 33.74
CA ARG A 76 -23.25 -17.97 34.05
C ARG A 76 -23.67 -18.65 32.76
N LEU A 77 -23.15 -19.85 32.52
CA LEU A 77 -23.49 -20.66 31.36
C LEU A 77 -24.90 -21.33 31.55
N HIS A 78 -25.60 -21.52 30.44
CA HIS A 78 -26.86 -22.27 30.47
C HIS A 78 -26.61 -23.77 30.67
N ASP A 79 -27.55 -24.45 31.39
CA ASP A 79 -27.46 -25.89 31.71
C ASP A 79 -27.46 -26.80 30.45
N ASN A 80 -27.83 -26.28 29.28
CA ASN A 80 -27.83 -26.97 27.97
C ASN A 80 -26.61 -26.62 27.12
N ASP A 81 -25.59 -26.01 27.67
CA ASP A 81 -24.34 -25.68 26.95
C ASP A 81 -23.63 -26.98 26.55
N PRO A 82 -23.23 -27.18 25.27
CA PRO A 82 -22.44 -28.33 24.84
C PRO A 82 -21.08 -28.46 25.57
N ASP A 83 -20.49 -27.32 26.01
CA ASP A 83 -19.26 -27.29 26.81
C ASP A 83 -19.54 -27.50 28.32
N PHE A 84 -20.79 -27.58 28.70
CA PHE A 84 -21.19 -27.86 30.06
C PHE A 84 -20.95 -29.36 30.38
N ASP A 85 -19.92 -29.64 31.17
CA ASP A 85 -19.61 -30.98 31.66
C ASP A 85 -20.05 -31.14 33.12
N PRO A 86 -21.26 -31.75 33.35
CA PRO A 86 -21.75 -32.00 34.70
C PRO A 86 -20.97 -33.09 35.43
N ALA A 87 -20.15 -33.87 34.72
CA ALA A 87 -19.40 -35.02 35.32
C ALA A 87 -17.99 -34.63 35.82
N GLY A 88 -17.47 -33.45 35.46
CA GLY A 88 -16.23 -32.88 36.02
C GLY A 88 -14.96 -33.64 35.66
N GLU A 89 -14.82 -34.10 34.42
CA GLU A 89 -13.57 -34.74 33.94
C GLU A 89 -12.41 -33.76 33.71
N ARG A 90 -12.62 -32.45 33.87
CA ARG A 90 -11.50 -31.47 33.90
C ARG A 90 -10.98 -31.43 35.33
N ASP A 91 -9.78 -31.97 35.52
CA ASP A 91 -8.98 -31.95 36.77
C ASP A 91 -8.55 -30.53 37.16
N VAL A 92 -9.50 -29.68 37.53
CA VAL A 92 -9.24 -28.44 38.22
C VAL A 92 -10.14 -28.40 39.46
N PHE A 93 -9.55 -28.19 40.64
CA PHE A 93 -10.24 -27.99 41.89
C PHE A 93 -11.10 -26.72 41.88
N VAL A 94 -12.25 -26.79 41.22
CA VAL A 94 -13.26 -25.72 41.13
C VAL A 94 -14.49 -26.21 41.92
N SER A 95 -15.09 -25.34 42.73
CA SER A 95 -16.29 -25.66 43.49
C SER A 95 -17.47 -25.97 42.54
N GLU A 96 -18.46 -26.80 42.96
CA GLU A 96 -19.61 -27.14 42.14
C GLU A 96 -20.34 -25.91 41.55
N ASP A 97 -20.38 -24.77 42.29
CA ASP A 97 -21.02 -23.54 41.86
C ASP A 97 -20.15 -22.76 40.79
N GLU A 98 -18.84 -22.95 40.77
CA GLU A 98 -17.94 -22.26 39.84
C GLU A 98 -17.90 -22.89 38.45
N ARG A 99 -18.31 -24.13 38.27
CA ARG A 99 -18.40 -24.83 36.98
C ARG A 99 -19.40 -24.21 35.99
N PHE A 100 -20.33 -23.42 36.49
CA PHE A 100 -21.36 -22.73 35.72
C PHE A 100 -20.96 -21.34 35.24
N TYR A 101 -19.72 -20.89 35.51
CA TYR A 101 -19.30 -19.56 35.19
C TYR A 101 -18.04 -19.57 34.31
N VAL A 102 -18.02 -18.69 33.30
CA VAL A 102 -16.88 -18.44 32.47
C VAL A 102 -16.53 -16.95 32.53
N ASN A 103 -15.25 -16.62 32.68
CA ASN A 103 -14.80 -15.25 32.65
C ASN A 103 -14.62 -14.79 31.21
N ARG A 104 -15.25 -13.67 30.84
CA ARG A 104 -15.15 -13.06 29.51
C ARG A 104 -14.67 -11.62 29.63
N LEU A 105 -13.79 -11.21 28.68
CA LEU A 105 -13.35 -9.83 28.55
C LEU A 105 -14.55 -8.96 28.12
N THR A 106 -15.02 -8.06 28.97
CA THR A 106 -16.20 -7.23 28.67
C THR A 106 -15.83 -5.82 28.20
N SER A 107 -14.68 -5.28 28.58
CA SER A 107 -14.19 -4.02 28.02
C SER A 107 -12.68 -3.85 28.20
N ILE A 108 -12.11 -2.92 27.42
CA ILE A 108 -10.76 -2.41 27.61
C ILE A 108 -10.85 -0.89 27.78
N THR A 109 -10.24 -0.36 28.85
CA THR A 109 -10.21 1.08 29.10
C THR A 109 -8.79 1.64 28.98
N PHE A 110 -8.68 2.90 28.60
CA PHE A 110 -7.46 3.69 28.57
C PHE A 110 -7.72 5.06 29.21
N ASN A 111 -6.91 5.46 30.18
CA ASN A 111 -7.13 6.68 30.96
C ASN A 111 -8.55 6.78 31.55
N GLY A 112 -9.12 5.65 31.98
CA GLY A 112 -10.47 5.57 32.54
C GLY A 112 -11.61 5.73 31.52
N LYS A 113 -11.30 5.75 30.22
CA LYS A 113 -12.28 5.80 29.13
C LYS A 113 -12.34 4.45 28.41
N GLU A 114 -13.55 3.99 28.10
CA GLU A 114 -13.76 2.74 27.37
C GLU A 114 -13.30 2.90 25.90
N LEU A 115 -12.39 2.02 25.46
CA LEU A 115 -11.94 1.94 24.06
C LEU A 115 -12.79 0.98 23.24
N VAL A 116 -13.17 -0.12 23.87
CA VAL A 116 -13.94 -1.19 23.24
C VAL A 116 -14.74 -1.93 24.31
N ARG A 117 -15.95 -2.34 23.97
CA ARG A 117 -16.82 -3.17 24.82
C ARG A 117 -17.34 -4.38 24.07
N TYR A 118 -17.49 -5.49 24.79
CA TYR A 118 -17.90 -6.78 24.28
C TYR A 118 -19.12 -7.28 25.05
N ASP A 119 -20.17 -7.71 24.34
CA ASP A 119 -21.34 -8.36 24.92
C ASP A 119 -21.34 -9.84 24.56
N TYR A 120 -21.80 -10.66 25.49
CA TYR A 120 -21.86 -12.12 25.36
C TYR A 120 -23.28 -12.62 25.66
N ASP A 121 -23.65 -13.79 25.13
CA ASP A 121 -24.88 -14.48 25.49
C ASP A 121 -24.70 -15.40 26.71
N GLY A 122 -25.76 -16.12 27.06
CA GLY A 122 -25.73 -17.05 28.19
C GLY A 122 -24.97 -18.36 27.93
N TYR A 123 -24.39 -18.52 26.75
CA TYR A 123 -23.47 -19.61 26.40
C TYR A 123 -22.00 -19.15 26.43
N GLY A 124 -21.75 -17.84 26.73
CA GLY A 124 -20.44 -17.25 26.74
C GLY A 124 -19.91 -16.91 25.35
N ASP A 125 -20.74 -16.94 24.31
CA ASP A 125 -20.38 -16.57 22.96
C ASP A 125 -20.47 -15.06 22.77
N LEU A 126 -19.51 -14.48 22.03
CA LEU A 126 -19.42 -13.05 21.73
C LEU A 126 -20.57 -12.61 20.81
N THR A 127 -21.52 -11.81 21.29
CA THR A 127 -22.67 -11.37 20.48
C THR A 127 -22.55 -9.98 19.91
N ALA A 128 -21.73 -9.11 20.51
CA ALA A 128 -21.52 -7.75 20.00
C ALA A 128 -20.18 -7.15 20.40
N VAL A 129 -19.68 -6.28 19.52
CA VAL A 129 -18.51 -5.41 19.77
C VAL A 129 -18.93 -3.95 19.57
N TYR A 130 -18.53 -3.08 20.50
CA TYR A 130 -18.81 -1.65 20.50
C TYR A 130 -17.50 -0.88 20.48
N GLY A 131 -17.46 0.23 19.73
CA GLY A 131 -16.32 1.14 19.68
C GLY A 131 -16.24 2.09 20.85
N ARG A 132 -15.20 2.91 20.89
CA ARG A 132 -14.94 3.91 21.92
C ARG A 132 -16.03 5.00 22.03
N ASP A 133 -16.85 5.18 21.02
CA ASP A 133 -18.01 6.07 20.99
C ASP A 133 -19.29 5.38 21.51
N GLY A 134 -19.20 4.13 21.98
CA GLY A 134 -20.30 3.32 22.48
C GLY A 134 -21.24 2.76 21.44
N LYS A 135 -20.95 2.98 20.13
CA LYS A 135 -21.77 2.42 19.05
C LYS A 135 -21.40 0.97 18.77
N LYS A 136 -22.40 0.15 18.48
CA LYS A 136 -22.21 -1.23 18.04
C LYS A 136 -21.50 -1.23 16.67
N LEU A 137 -20.38 -1.96 16.57
CA LEU A 137 -19.58 -2.12 15.36
C LEU A 137 -19.83 -3.48 14.68
N ARG A 138 -20.02 -4.53 15.46
CA ARG A 138 -20.20 -5.92 14.99
C ARG A 138 -21.25 -6.63 15.82
N GLY A 139 -21.97 -7.53 15.18
CA GLY A 139 -22.85 -8.50 15.82
C GLY A 139 -22.53 -9.91 15.35
N PHE A 140 -22.80 -10.92 16.19
CA PHE A 140 -22.52 -12.31 15.91
C PHE A 140 -23.68 -13.17 16.39
N ALA A 141 -23.94 -14.30 15.71
CA ALA A 141 -24.86 -15.32 16.13
C ALA A 141 -24.22 -16.70 15.98
N TYR A 142 -24.56 -17.59 16.90
CA TYR A 142 -23.94 -18.90 17.00
C TYR A 142 -25.00 -20.02 17.04
N ARG A 143 -24.55 -21.22 16.70
CA ARG A 143 -25.26 -22.48 16.94
C ARG A 143 -24.23 -23.47 17.45
N ASN A 144 -24.41 -23.98 18.68
CA ASN A 144 -23.45 -24.86 19.37
C ASN A 144 -22.01 -24.27 19.33
N HIS A 145 -21.84 -22.99 19.71
CA HIS A 145 -20.58 -22.23 19.67
C HIS A 145 -19.95 -22.04 18.27
N ILE A 146 -20.58 -22.54 17.20
CA ILE A 146 -20.15 -22.33 15.82
C ILE A 146 -20.84 -21.09 15.29
N MET A 147 -20.06 -20.11 14.83
CA MET A 147 -20.57 -18.85 14.29
C MET A 147 -21.35 -19.09 13.00
N VAL A 148 -22.64 -18.74 12.99
CA VAL A 148 -23.51 -18.87 11.81
C VAL A 148 -23.84 -17.55 11.14
N GLU A 149 -23.63 -16.44 11.83
CA GLU A 149 -23.81 -15.10 11.27
C GLU A 149 -22.83 -14.13 11.91
N HIS A 150 -22.29 -13.22 11.10
CA HIS A 150 -21.72 -11.96 11.60
C HIS A 150 -22.33 -10.79 10.84
N SER A 151 -22.52 -9.67 11.52
CA SER A 151 -23.22 -8.52 10.97
C SER A 151 -22.62 -7.20 11.40
N GLN A 152 -22.79 -6.17 10.55
CA GLN A 152 -22.58 -4.77 10.88
C GLN A 152 -23.95 -4.11 11.07
N PRO A 153 -24.15 -3.22 12.03
CA PRO A 153 -25.39 -2.47 12.17
C PRO A 153 -25.69 -1.65 10.90
N ASP A 154 -26.88 -1.86 10.33
CA ASP A 154 -27.32 -1.25 9.07
C ASP A 154 -26.33 -1.52 7.90
N GLY A 155 -25.55 -2.59 8.00
CA GLY A 155 -24.46 -2.92 7.11
C GLY A 155 -24.52 -4.33 6.51
N LEU A 156 -23.34 -4.89 6.27
CA LEU A 156 -23.17 -6.25 5.73
C LEU A 156 -23.61 -7.28 6.77
N VAL A 157 -24.37 -8.29 6.32
CA VAL A 157 -24.74 -9.47 7.10
C VAL A 157 -24.29 -10.71 6.33
N SER A 158 -23.34 -11.44 6.90
CA SER A 158 -22.81 -12.69 6.34
C SER A 158 -23.30 -13.88 7.13
N ARG A 159 -23.71 -14.95 6.42
CA ARG A 159 -24.27 -16.19 6.97
C ARG A 159 -23.50 -17.40 6.50
N TYR A 160 -23.40 -18.39 7.38
CA TYR A 160 -22.66 -19.62 7.14
C TYR A 160 -23.53 -20.83 7.39
N GLU A 161 -23.55 -21.76 6.45
CA GLU A 161 -24.20 -23.07 6.58
C GLU A 161 -23.11 -24.14 6.64
N TYR A 162 -23.21 -25.04 7.59
CA TYR A 162 -22.24 -26.12 7.84
C TYR A 162 -22.82 -27.47 7.58
N ASP A 163 -22.01 -28.49 7.27
CA ASP A 163 -22.41 -29.89 7.21
C ASP A 163 -22.83 -30.41 8.60
N ARG A 164 -22.17 -29.91 9.65
CA ARG A 164 -22.48 -30.13 11.06
C ARG A 164 -22.01 -28.95 11.90
N TYR A 165 -22.66 -28.74 13.04
CA TYR A 165 -22.37 -27.60 13.92
C TYR A 165 -21.61 -28.10 15.15
N ASP A 166 -20.34 -28.49 14.93
CA ASP A 166 -19.35 -28.89 15.93
C ASP A 166 -17.95 -28.45 15.48
N THR A 167 -16.94 -28.74 16.30
CA THR A 167 -15.53 -28.33 16.03
C THR A 167 -14.93 -28.90 14.75
N ASP A 168 -15.46 -29.96 14.20
CA ASP A 168 -15.05 -30.60 12.95
C ASP A 168 -15.91 -30.17 11.75
N GLY A 169 -16.93 -29.35 11.98
CA GLY A 169 -17.89 -28.87 10.96
C GLY A 169 -17.23 -28.08 9.86
N LYS A 170 -17.64 -28.30 8.61
CA LYS A 170 -17.14 -27.60 7.42
C LYS A 170 -18.22 -26.70 6.86
N VAL A 171 -17.84 -25.49 6.45
CA VAL A 171 -18.75 -24.55 5.78
C VAL A 171 -19.11 -25.09 4.41
N LEU A 172 -20.39 -25.41 4.18
CA LEU A 172 -20.92 -25.81 2.87
C LEU A 172 -21.30 -24.57 2.03
N LYS A 173 -21.72 -23.49 2.70
CA LYS A 173 -22.16 -22.28 2.03
C LYS A 173 -21.86 -21.06 2.89
N SER A 174 -21.32 -20.02 2.26
CA SER A 174 -21.21 -18.66 2.78
C SER A 174 -22.02 -17.73 1.90
N SER A 175 -22.82 -16.82 2.48
CA SER A 175 -23.62 -15.86 1.72
C SER A 175 -23.79 -14.55 2.47
N ASN A 176 -24.11 -13.46 1.77
CA ASN A 176 -24.40 -12.19 2.41
C ASN A 176 -25.63 -11.48 1.82
N ASN A 177 -26.04 -10.37 2.43
CA ASN A 177 -27.22 -9.60 2.03
C ASN A 177 -27.01 -8.74 0.76
N LEU A 178 -25.85 -8.83 0.08
CA LEU A 178 -25.58 -8.25 -1.24
C LEU A 178 -25.77 -9.24 -2.38
N GLY A 179 -26.02 -10.50 -2.03
CA GLY A 179 -26.18 -11.59 -2.99
C GLY A 179 -24.86 -12.24 -3.42
N GLU A 180 -23.75 -11.94 -2.73
CA GLU A 180 -22.56 -12.77 -2.81
C GLU A 180 -22.83 -14.10 -2.14
N GLU A 181 -22.35 -15.15 -2.76
CA GLU A 181 -22.54 -16.52 -2.31
C GLU A 181 -21.34 -17.37 -2.73
N TRP A 182 -20.87 -18.19 -1.83
CA TRP A 182 -19.86 -19.22 -2.10
C TRP A 182 -20.36 -20.55 -1.59
N THR A 183 -20.26 -21.60 -2.40
CA THR A 183 -20.52 -22.98 -2.03
C THR A 183 -19.25 -23.80 -2.12
N PHE A 184 -19.06 -24.74 -1.20
CA PHE A 184 -17.87 -25.55 -1.04
C PHE A 184 -18.22 -27.02 -1.16
N ASP A 185 -17.61 -27.72 -2.13
CA ASP A 185 -17.73 -29.18 -2.30
C ASP A 185 -16.38 -29.81 -1.94
N TYR A 186 -16.33 -30.40 -0.76
CA TYR A 186 -15.12 -31.02 -0.21
C TYR A 186 -14.98 -32.46 -0.71
N ARG A 187 -13.92 -32.70 -1.46
CA ARG A 187 -13.54 -34.04 -1.92
C ARG A 187 -12.32 -34.54 -1.11
N LYS A 188 -11.88 -35.77 -1.41
CA LYS A 188 -10.78 -36.39 -0.66
C LYS A 188 -9.45 -35.63 -0.83
N ASP A 189 -9.18 -35.17 -2.05
CA ASP A 189 -7.92 -34.58 -2.51
C ASP A 189 -8.06 -33.16 -3.04
N HIS A 190 -9.27 -32.63 -3.13
CA HIS A 190 -9.52 -31.26 -3.59
C HIS A 190 -10.84 -30.69 -3.05
N THR A 191 -10.96 -29.37 -3.11
CA THR A 191 -12.20 -28.64 -2.82
C THR A 191 -12.60 -27.84 -4.05
N VAL A 192 -13.88 -27.97 -4.45
CA VAL A 192 -14.47 -27.14 -5.50
C VAL A 192 -15.22 -25.99 -4.84
N VAL A 193 -14.88 -24.76 -5.23
CA VAL A 193 -15.53 -23.54 -4.75
C VAL A 193 -16.32 -22.94 -5.90
N THR A 194 -17.61 -22.65 -5.67
CA THR A 194 -18.47 -21.99 -6.67
C THR A 194 -18.98 -20.68 -6.09
N ASP A 195 -18.85 -19.60 -6.84
CA ASP A 195 -19.29 -18.27 -6.45
C ASP A 195 -20.73 -17.91 -6.90
N ALA A 196 -21.20 -16.71 -6.56
CA ALA A 196 -22.54 -16.20 -6.88
C ALA A 196 -22.80 -16.00 -8.40
N LEU A 197 -21.78 -16.01 -9.24
CA LEU A 197 -21.89 -15.97 -10.71
C LEU A 197 -21.89 -17.37 -11.33
N GLY A 198 -21.73 -18.42 -10.51
CA GLY A 198 -21.60 -19.81 -10.94
C GLY A 198 -20.21 -20.18 -11.46
N ARG A 199 -19.19 -19.35 -11.20
CA ARG A 199 -17.81 -19.63 -11.55
C ARG A 199 -17.24 -20.64 -10.56
N THR A 200 -16.45 -21.59 -11.05
CA THR A 200 -15.88 -22.65 -10.22
C THR A 200 -14.37 -22.63 -10.22
N GLU A 201 -13.78 -22.73 -9.05
CA GLU A 201 -12.34 -22.93 -8.85
C GLU A 201 -12.10 -24.26 -8.12
N VAL A 202 -10.97 -24.90 -8.42
CA VAL A 202 -10.56 -26.15 -7.77
C VAL A 202 -9.25 -25.94 -7.03
N TYR A 203 -9.24 -26.32 -5.76
CA TYR A 203 -8.07 -26.28 -4.89
C TYR A 203 -7.68 -27.69 -4.53
N GLY A 204 -6.52 -28.16 -5.01
CA GLY A 204 -6.04 -29.51 -4.79
C GLY A 204 -4.99 -29.59 -3.68
N PHE A 205 -5.07 -30.62 -2.86
CA PHE A 205 -4.26 -30.78 -1.66
C PHE A 205 -3.54 -32.15 -1.66
N ASP A 206 -2.39 -32.19 -1.03
CA ASP A 206 -1.66 -33.42 -0.76
C ASP A 206 -2.22 -34.16 0.47
N GLU A 207 -1.53 -35.26 0.89
CA GLU A 207 -1.90 -36.07 2.06
C GLU A 207 -1.78 -35.30 3.39
N ASN A 208 -0.95 -34.24 3.43
CA ASN A 208 -0.75 -33.37 4.58
C ASN A 208 -1.73 -32.17 4.59
N ARG A 209 -2.64 -32.11 3.60
CA ARG A 209 -3.57 -30.99 3.34
C ARG A 209 -2.88 -29.68 2.92
N GLU A 210 -1.68 -29.76 2.36
CA GLU A 210 -0.99 -28.64 1.76
C GLU A 210 -1.52 -28.41 0.34
N LEU A 211 -1.77 -27.13 -0.03
CA LEU A 211 -2.22 -26.76 -1.37
C LEU A 211 -1.10 -27.02 -2.38
N ILE A 212 -1.36 -27.91 -3.37
CA ILE A 212 -0.39 -28.30 -4.39
C ILE A 212 -0.80 -27.86 -5.80
N TYR A 213 -2.07 -27.56 -6.05
CA TYR A 213 -2.51 -26.93 -7.31
C TYR A 213 -3.81 -26.14 -7.13
N ARG A 214 -4.00 -25.17 -8.02
CA ARG A 214 -5.26 -24.45 -8.21
C ARG A 214 -5.63 -24.49 -9.68
N ILE A 215 -6.92 -24.73 -9.98
CA ILE A 215 -7.52 -24.55 -11.29
C ILE A 215 -8.48 -23.37 -11.17
N ASP A 216 -8.28 -22.33 -11.93
CA ASP A 216 -9.13 -21.15 -11.93
C ASP A 216 -10.45 -21.35 -12.71
N ALA A 217 -11.30 -20.33 -12.72
CA ALA A 217 -12.61 -20.39 -13.34
C ALA A 217 -12.57 -20.51 -14.89
N ASP A 218 -11.46 -20.20 -15.52
CA ASP A 218 -11.22 -20.43 -16.97
C ASP A 218 -10.57 -21.80 -17.24
N GLY A 219 -10.35 -22.61 -16.21
CA GLY A 219 -9.75 -23.93 -16.30
C GLY A 219 -8.23 -23.91 -16.39
N GLN A 220 -7.57 -22.77 -16.10
CA GLN A 220 -6.13 -22.67 -16.11
C GLN A 220 -5.54 -23.19 -14.81
N ARG A 221 -4.47 -23.99 -14.91
CA ARG A 221 -3.87 -24.66 -13.77
C ARG A 221 -2.53 -24.05 -13.38
N SER A 222 -2.39 -23.77 -12.08
CA SER A 222 -1.12 -23.44 -11.41
C SER A 222 -0.77 -24.58 -10.44
N ASP A 223 0.51 -24.93 -10.34
CA ASP A 223 1.00 -26.01 -9.46
C ASP A 223 2.07 -25.48 -8.51
N SER A 224 2.19 -26.11 -7.33
CA SER A 224 3.29 -25.89 -6.40
C SER A 224 3.84 -27.23 -5.89
N GLU A 225 5.19 -27.29 -5.78
CA GLU A 225 5.88 -28.40 -5.13
C GLU A 225 6.41 -27.91 -3.77
N ARG A 226 6.42 -28.82 -2.79
CA ARG A 226 6.86 -28.50 -1.43
C ARG A 226 7.89 -29.48 -0.94
N ASP A 227 8.71 -29.04 0.01
CA ASP A 227 9.64 -29.93 0.72
C ASP A 227 8.93 -30.65 1.91
N SER A 228 9.68 -31.45 2.65
CA SER A 228 9.18 -32.18 3.82
C SER A 228 8.74 -31.30 5.00
N TYR A 229 9.02 -29.99 4.95
CA TYR A 229 8.59 -28.99 5.94
C TYR A 229 7.36 -28.19 5.47
N GLY A 230 6.80 -28.53 4.30
CA GLY A 230 5.66 -27.81 3.70
C GLY A 230 6.03 -26.51 3.00
N ARG A 231 7.32 -26.16 2.83
CA ARG A 231 7.77 -24.94 2.16
C ARG A 231 7.74 -25.11 0.66
N ILE A 232 7.30 -24.08 -0.07
CA ILE A 232 7.22 -24.10 -1.53
C ILE A 232 8.65 -24.13 -2.13
N THR A 233 8.97 -25.14 -2.91
CA THR A 233 10.25 -25.27 -3.62
C THR A 233 10.14 -24.95 -5.11
N VAL A 234 8.95 -25.13 -5.70
CA VAL A 234 8.66 -24.79 -7.10
C VAL A 234 7.25 -24.27 -7.20
N GLU A 235 7.08 -23.19 -7.94
CA GLU A 235 5.79 -22.68 -8.40
C GLU A 235 5.76 -22.74 -9.93
N ARG A 236 4.66 -23.27 -10.50
CA ARG A 236 4.39 -23.27 -11.93
C ARG A 236 3.12 -22.49 -12.21
N ASP A 237 3.22 -21.55 -13.10
CA ASP A 237 2.05 -20.83 -13.59
C ASP A 237 1.32 -21.58 -14.72
N PRO A 238 0.15 -21.09 -15.19
CA PRO A 238 -0.60 -21.77 -16.26
C PRO A 238 0.13 -21.87 -17.62
N LEU A 239 1.19 -21.10 -17.86
CA LEU A 239 2.04 -21.20 -19.04
C LEU A 239 3.20 -22.19 -18.86
N GLY A 240 3.30 -22.82 -17.67
CA GLY A 240 4.37 -23.78 -17.31
C GLY A 240 5.68 -23.09 -16.95
N ARG A 241 5.69 -21.77 -16.65
CA ARG A 241 6.87 -21.05 -16.21
C ARG A 241 7.13 -21.39 -14.74
N GLU A 242 8.37 -21.76 -14.44
CA GLU A 242 8.76 -22.21 -13.10
C GLU A 242 9.57 -21.15 -12.37
N THR A 243 9.18 -20.85 -11.13
CA THR A 243 10.02 -20.18 -10.13
C THR A 243 10.44 -21.19 -9.08
N ARG A 244 11.73 -21.24 -8.72
CA ARG A 244 12.30 -22.20 -7.78
C ARG A 244 12.87 -21.49 -6.57
N TYR A 245 12.66 -22.08 -5.39
CA TYR A 245 13.13 -21.57 -4.10
C TYR A 245 14.06 -22.59 -3.43
N LEU A 246 15.16 -22.11 -2.91
CA LEU A 246 16.08 -22.90 -2.09
C LEU A 246 16.13 -22.31 -0.68
N TYR A 247 16.13 -23.20 0.31
CA TYR A 247 16.09 -22.81 1.72
C TYR A 247 17.33 -23.32 2.48
N ASP A 248 17.73 -22.59 3.52
CA ASP A 248 18.68 -23.07 4.51
C ASP A 248 18.00 -23.96 5.57
N THR A 249 18.77 -24.40 6.56
CA THR A 249 18.29 -25.25 7.67
C THR A 249 17.36 -24.51 8.63
N GLU A 250 17.46 -23.19 8.72
CA GLU A 250 16.63 -22.30 9.54
C GLU A 250 15.30 -21.97 8.86
N GLY A 251 15.16 -22.26 7.55
CA GLY A 251 13.96 -22.02 6.76
C GLY A 251 13.97 -20.71 5.99
N ASN A 252 15.10 -20.02 5.88
CA ASN A 252 15.24 -18.81 5.09
C ASN A 252 15.43 -19.14 3.61
N VAL A 253 14.87 -18.30 2.73
CA VAL A 253 15.09 -18.41 1.28
C VAL A 253 16.49 -17.91 0.94
N ILE A 254 17.40 -18.82 0.57
CA ILE A 254 18.79 -18.48 0.19
C ILE A 254 18.99 -18.33 -1.32
N ALA A 255 18.04 -18.81 -2.13
CA ALA A 255 18.06 -18.55 -3.57
C ALA A 255 16.66 -18.58 -4.17
N ILE A 256 16.43 -17.67 -5.14
CA ILE A 256 15.22 -17.63 -5.98
C ILE A 256 15.67 -17.71 -7.43
N THR A 257 15.25 -18.75 -8.15
CA THR A 257 15.54 -18.92 -9.57
C THR A 257 14.31 -18.63 -10.40
N ALA A 258 14.40 -17.65 -11.27
CA ALA A 258 13.32 -17.23 -12.19
C ALA A 258 13.14 -18.22 -13.36
N PRO A 259 12.04 -18.12 -14.15
CA PRO A 259 11.74 -19.03 -15.26
C PRO A 259 12.79 -19.07 -16.38
N ASP A 260 13.63 -18.07 -16.55
CA ASP A 260 14.73 -18.02 -17.50
C ASP A 260 16.04 -18.62 -16.98
N GLY A 261 16.05 -19.04 -15.70
CA GLY A 261 17.22 -19.59 -15.02
C GLY A 261 18.08 -18.55 -14.30
N SER A 262 17.76 -17.27 -14.39
CA SER A 262 18.44 -16.23 -13.60
C SER A 262 18.16 -16.43 -12.10
N SER A 263 19.15 -16.17 -11.24
CA SER A 263 19.05 -16.48 -9.81
C SER A 263 19.51 -15.31 -8.94
N THR A 264 18.67 -14.97 -7.96
CA THR A 264 19.02 -14.07 -6.85
C THR A 264 19.43 -14.92 -5.65
N GLN A 265 20.56 -14.60 -5.00
CA GLN A 265 21.06 -15.27 -3.81
C GLN A 265 20.97 -14.33 -2.60
N ILE A 266 20.69 -14.90 -1.42
CA ILE A 266 20.52 -14.14 -0.18
C ILE A 266 21.39 -14.82 0.89
N ASP A 267 22.28 -14.04 1.49
CA ASP A 267 23.10 -14.48 2.62
C ASP A 267 22.51 -13.91 3.91
N TYR A 268 22.55 -14.72 4.97
CA TYR A 268 21.98 -14.38 6.28
C TYR A 268 23.04 -14.28 7.37
N HIS A 269 22.80 -13.45 8.36
CA HIS A 269 23.62 -13.30 9.54
C HIS A 269 23.54 -14.58 10.39
N GLU A 270 24.69 -15.16 10.77
CA GLU A 270 24.78 -16.44 11.46
C GLU A 270 23.93 -16.55 12.74
N THR A 271 23.79 -15.48 13.50
CA THR A 271 23.09 -15.48 14.80
C THR A 271 21.80 -14.67 14.83
N LEU A 272 21.66 -13.65 13.97
CA LEU A 272 20.48 -12.78 13.93
C LEU A 272 19.42 -13.28 12.95
N ASN A 273 19.79 -14.19 12.06
CA ASN A 273 18.91 -14.73 11.01
C ASN A 273 18.24 -13.61 10.17
N LEU A 274 19.01 -12.56 9.88
CA LEU A 274 18.61 -11.41 9.06
C LEU A 274 19.46 -11.38 7.78
N PRO A 275 18.92 -10.95 6.63
CA PRO A 275 19.70 -10.91 5.39
C PRO A 275 20.86 -9.90 5.51
N VAL A 276 22.09 -10.32 5.23
CA VAL A 276 23.29 -9.46 5.22
C VAL A 276 23.74 -9.10 3.81
N ALA A 277 23.40 -9.93 2.83
CA ALA A 277 23.67 -9.61 1.44
C ALA A 277 22.57 -10.18 0.53
N VAL A 278 22.22 -9.41 -0.49
CA VAL A 278 21.40 -9.86 -1.62
C VAL A 278 22.24 -9.68 -2.88
N ASN A 279 22.50 -10.80 -3.54
CA ASN A 279 23.25 -10.86 -4.79
C ASN A 279 22.26 -11.12 -5.94
N ASP A 280 22.09 -10.15 -6.82
CA ASP A 280 21.18 -10.23 -7.96
C ASP A 280 21.76 -11.09 -9.11
N PRO A 281 20.99 -11.39 -10.16
CA PRO A 281 21.47 -12.18 -11.30
C PRO A 281 22.67 -11.56 -12.04
N ALA A 282 22.90 -10.26 -11.92
CA ALA A 282 24.06 -9.58 -12.50
C ALA A 282 25.33 -9.64 -11.62
N GLY A 283 25.22 -10.29 -10.44
CA GLY A 283 26.31 -10.34 -9.47
C GLY A 283 26.50 -9.06 -8.67
N ARG A 284 25.50 -8.18 -8.65
CA ARG A 284 25.52 -6.92 -7.88
C ARG A 284 25.03 -7.19 -6.47
N ILE A 285 25.79 -6.71 -5.49
CA ILE A 285 25.54 -7.01 -4.07
C ILE A 285 24.98 -5.76 -3.39
N THR A 286 23.82 -5.91 -2.76
CA THR A 286 23.34 -4.97 -1.75
C THR A 286 23.63 -5.56 -0.38
N ALA A 287 24.40 -4.86 0.46
CA ALA A 287 24.80 -5.29 1.79
C ALA A 287 24.03 -4.57 2.89
N TYR A 288 23.77 -5.29 3.97
CA TYR A 288 23.04 -4.81 5.14
C TYR A 288 23.86 -5.08 6.41
N ASP A 289 24.07 -4.06 7.22
CA ASP A 289 24.74 -4.21 8.51
C ASP A 289 23.74 -3.96 9.66
N TYR A 290 23.93 -4.71 10.73
CA TYR A 290 23.07 -4.65 11.91
C TYR A 290 23.89 -4.46 13.17
N ASP A 291 23.28 -3.83 14.16
CA ASP A 291 23.84 -3.84 15.52
C ASP A 291 23.65 -5.23 16.18
N GLY A 292 24.22 -5.42 17.38
CA GLY A 292 24.11 -6.71 18.09
C GLY A 292 22.68 -7.07 18.56
N ARG A 293 21.70 -6.23 18.31
CA ARG A 293 20.26 -6.47 18.56
C ARG A 293 19.48 -6.75 17.28
N GLY A 294 20.09 -6.53 16.12
CA GLY A 294 19.48 -6.68 14.81
C GLY A 294 18.77 -5.44 14.30
N ASN A 295 19.09 -4.25 14.85
CA ASN A 295 18.66 -3.01 14.22
C ASN A 295 19.55 -2.72 13.02
N LEU A 296 18.94 -2.34 11.89
CA LEU A 296 19.66 -2.02 10.67
C LEU A 296 20.46 -0.73 10.84
N ILE A 297 21.80 -0.80 10.81
CA ILE A 297 22.68 0.35 10.97
C ILE A 297 23.19 0.91 9.64
N SER A 298 23.25 0.08 8.58
CA SER A 298 23.58 0.56 7.25
C SER A 298 23.02 -0.32 6.13
N ILE A 299 22.80 0.33 4.96
CA ILE A 299 22.57 -0.33 3.67
C ILE A 299 23.60 0.22 2.70
N THR A 300 24.36 -0.68 2.05
CA THR A 300 25.33 -0.34 1.01
C THR A 300 24.88 -0.97 -0.31
N ASP A 301 24.68 -0.15 -1.33
CA ASP A 301 24.31 -0.62 -2.66
C ASP A 301 25.52 -1.17 -3.45
N SER A 302 25.27 -1.71 -4.65
CA SER A 302 26.30 -2.31 -5.50
C SER A 302 27.38 -1.35 -5.98
N ALA A 303 27.10 -0.03 -5.98
CA ALA A 303 28.08 1.01 -6.30
C ALA A 303 28.89 1.47 -5.07
N GLY A 304 28.62 0.90 -3.89
CA GLY A 304 29.28 1.24 -2.63
C GLY A 304 28.73 2.47 -1.94
N TYR A 305 27.56 2.95 -2.33
CA TYR A 305 26.88 4.08 -1.68
C TYR A 305 26.15 3.59 -0.44
N THR A 306 26.43 4.23 0.71
CA THR A 306 25.90 3.78 2.00
C THR A 306 24.93 4.79 2.59
N THR A 307 23.76 4.31 2.99
CA THR A 307 22.82 5.00 3.88
C THR A 307 22.94 4.40 5.27
N SER A 308 23.12 5.24 6.31
CA SER A 308 23.27 4.78 7.69
C SER A 308 22.19 5.32 8.62
N TYR A 309 21.91 4.53 9.67
CA TYR A 309 20.85 4.78 10.64
C TYR A 309 21.43 4.81 12.05
N GLY A 310 21.06 5.83 12.83
CA GLY A 310 21.37 5.94 14.24
C GLY A 310 20.10 5.89 15.08
N TYR A 311 20.20 5.34 16.29
CA TYR A 311 19.08 5.08 17.16
C TYR A 311 19.24 5.82 18.49
N ASN A 312 18.12 6.24 19.08
CA ASN A 312 18.09 6.81 20.43
C ASN A 312 18.16 5.72 21.50
N ALA A 313 18.09 6.12 22.78
CA ALA A 313 18.13 5.20 23.91
C ALA A 313 16.93 4.23 23.98
N GLN A 314 15.83 4.56 23.30
CA GLN A 314 14.62 3.74 23.17
C GLN A 314 14.66 2.88 21.89
N TRP A 315 15.77 2.86 21.16
CA TRP A 315 15.98 2.14 19.91
C TRP A 315 15.04 2.58 18.77
N LEU A 316 14.56 3.83 18.83
CA LEU A 316 13.86 4.45 17.71
C LEU A 316 14.88 5.12 16.79
N PRO A 317 14.67 5.10 15.45
CA PRO A 317 15.55 5.79 14.51
C PRO A 317 15.62 7.29 14.86
N GLU A 318 16.79 7.79 15.22
CA GLU A 318 17.02 9.20 15.56
C GLU A 318 17.69 9.96 14.42
N THR A 319 18.56 9.28 13.66
CA THR A 319 19.29 9.87 12.54
C THR A 319 19.26 8.95 11.33
N ILE A 320 19.16 9.56 10.15
CA ILE A 320 19.32 8.90 8.85
C ILE A 320 20.33 9.73 8.06
N THR A 321 21.47 9.13 7.75
CA THR A 321 22.52 9.78 6.97
C THR A 321 22.60 9.13 5.59
N ASP A 322 22.39 9.93 4.55
CA ASP A 322 22.41 9.48 3.17
C ASP A 322 23.84 9.31 2.61
N ALA A 323 23.94 8.79 1.39
CA ALA A 323 25.21 8.51 0.72
C ALA A 323 26.07 9.75 0.41
N LEU A 324 25.51 10.97 0.53
CA LEU A 324 26.26 12.24 0.47
C LEU A 324 26.69 12.75 1.85
N GLY A 325 26.42 11.97 2.92
CA GLY A 325 26.71 12.35 4.30
C GLY A 325 25.72 13.38 4.89
N LYS A 326 24.55 13.57 4.27
CA LYS A 326 23.53 14.49 4.74
C LYS A 326 22.62 13.78 5.74
N THR A 327 22.48 14.38 6.93
CA THR A 327 21.76 13.75 8.05
C THR A 327 20.42 14.42 8.29
N ARG A 328 19.36 13.62 8.35
CA ARG A 328 18.02 13.95 8.84
C ARG A 328 17.89 13.50 10.28
N ARG A 329 17.10 14.23 11.10
CA ARG A 329 16.92 13.92 12.50
C ARG A 329 15.46 13.78 12.86
N LEU A 330 15.16 12.76 13.68
CA LEU A 330 13.84 12.47 14.20
C LEU A 330 13.90 12.61 15.73
N HIS A 331 12.88 13.22 16.32
CA HIS A 331 12.78 13.38 17.77
C HIS A 331 11.41 12.90 18.24
N TYR A 332 11.40 12.17 19.36
CA TYR A 332 10.23 11.51 19.91
C TYR A 332 9.93 12.03 21.32
N ASP A 333 8.67 11.96 21.73
CA ASP A 333 8.25 12.22 23.10
C ASP A 333 8.41 10.97 23.99
N THR A 334 7.94 11.07 25.23
CA THR A 334 7.99 9.97 26.21
C THR A 334 7.05 8.80 25.86
N LEU A 335 6.10 9.00 24.94
CA LEU A 335 5.17 7.99 24.43
C LEU A 335 5.64 7.42 23.06
N ASP A 336 6.91 7.68 22.70
CA ASP A 336 7.51 7.24 21.43
C ASP A 336 6.82 7.80 20.17
N GLN A 337 6.10 8.92 20.30
CA GLN A 337 5.47 9.59 19.18
C GLN A 337 6.45 10.58 18.56
N LEU A 338 6.54 10.61 17.23
CA LEU A 338 7.43 11.54 16.50
C LEU A 338 6.94 12.98 16.68
N VAL A 339 7.63 13.79 17.49
CA VAL A 339 7.24 15.19 17.73
C VAL A 339 7.97 16.19 16.85
N SER A 340 9.11 15.82 16.24
CA SER A 340 9.72 16.64 15.20
C SER A 340 10.57 15.84 14.23
N PHE A 341 10.60 16.33 13.00
CA PHE A 341 11.47 15.89 11.91
C PHE A 341 12.28 17.09 11.42
N THR A 342 13.60 16.98 11.49
CA THR A 342 14.52 18.01 10.95
C THR A 342 15.22 17.44 9.73
N ASP A 343 15.11 18.09 8.60
CA ASP A 343 15.74 17.67 7.37
C ASP A 343 17.27 17.95 7.39
N CYS A 344 17.95 17.53 6.36
CA CYS A 344 19.41 17.69 6.25
C CYS A 344 19.88 19.14 6.07
N THR A 345 18.98 20.09 5.85
CA THR A 345 19.27 21.54 5.76
C THR A 345 19.03 22.27 7.09
N GLY A 346 18.44 21.57 8.07
CA GLY A 346 18.12 22.08 9.41
C GLY A 346 16.69 22.61 9.54
N GLU A 347 15.86 22.47 8.53
CA GLU A 347 14.46 22.90 8.55
C GLU A 347 13.60 21.85 9.27
N THR A 348 12.73 22.32 10.18
CA THR A 348 12.04 21.41 11.11
C THR A 348 10.53 21.50 10.97
N THR A 349 9.89 20.35 10.78
CA THR A 349 8.44 20.11 10.92
C THR A 349 8.15 19.56 12.31
N ARG A 350 7.08 20.02 12.97
CA ARG A 350 6.65 19.58 14.31
C ARG A 350 5.27 18.96 14.26
N PHE A 351 5.08 17.95 15.11
CA PHE A 351 3.84 17.18 15.23
C PHE A 351 3.32 17.24 16.66
N GLY A 352 2.01 17.35 16.83
CA GLY A 352 1.33 17.28 18.12
C GLY A 352 0.20 16.26 18.06
N TYR A 353 -0.10 15.63 19.19
CA TYR A 353 -1.03 14.50 19.26
C TYR A 353 -2.10 14.71 20.30
N THR A 354 -3.25 14.07 20.12
CA THR A 354 -4.31 13.99 21.11
C THR A 354 -3.90 13.03 22.24
N GLU A 355 -4.70 12.98 23.31
CA GLU A 355 -4.51 12.02 24.41
C GLU A 355 -4.59 10.54 23.95
N TYR A 356 -5.25 10.27 22.82
CA TYR A 356 -5.37 8.93 22.22
C TYR A 356 -4.23 8.60 21.23
N GLY A 357 -3.36 9.58 20.93
CA GLY A 357 -2.28 9.43 19.96
C GLY A 357 -2.69 9.77 18.52
N ASP A 358 -3.88 10.33 18.30
CA ASP A 358 -4.27 10.83 16.97
C ASP A 358 -3.48 12.11 16.66
N LEU A 359 -3.00 12.28 15.41
CA LEU A 359 -2.24 13.46 14.98
C LEU A 359 -3.11 14.72 15.01
N GLU A 360 -2.90 15.62 15.98
CA GLU A 360 -3.69 16.83 16.15
C GLU A 360 -3.15 18.01 15.36
N THR A 361 -1.83 18.22 15.36
CA THR A 361 -1.22 19.38 14.69
C THR A 361 0.02 19.01 13.90
N VAL A 362 0.19 19.68 12.74
CA VAL A 362 1.40 19.66 11.93
C VAL A 362 1.84 21.12 11.72
N THR A 363 3.04 21.48 12.19
CA THR A 363 3.62 22.82 12.01
C THR A 363 4.85 22.73 11.12
N ASP A 364 4.82 23.39 9.98
CA ASP A 364 5.92 23.41 9.02
C ASP A 364 7.10 24.30 9.47
N ALA A 365 8.19 24.29 8.71
CA ALA A 365 9.40 25.07 9.01
C ALA A 365 9.22 26.60 8.93
N LEU A 366 8.13 27.08 8.34
CA LEU A 366 7.75 28.50 8.32
C LEU A 366 6.83 28.89 9.48
N GLY A 367 6.38 27.89 10.29
CA GLY A 367 5.47 28.09 11.42
C GLY A 367 3.99 28.05 11.04
N HIS A 368 3.66 27.59 9.84
CA HIS A 368 2.27 27.40 9.44
C HIS A 368 1.76 26.09 10.07
N THR A 369 0.61 26.17 10.75
CA THR A 369 0.04 25.02 11.46
C THR A 369 -1.27 24.59 10.84
N THR A 370 -1.36 23.31 10.48
CA THR A 370 -2.60 22.59 10.17
C THR A 370 -3.06 21.87 11.44
N ARG A 371 -4.37 21.94 11.75
CA ARG A 371 -4.96 21.28 12.91
C ARG A 371 -6.08 20.35 12.52
N HIS A 372 -6.06 19.12 13.04
CA HIS A 372 -7.10 18.12 12.85
C HIS A 372 -7.94 17.97 14.12
N HIS A 373 -9.23 17.79 13.94
CA HIS A 373 -10.20 17.55 15.01
C HIS A 373 -10.88 16.21 14.77
N TYR A 374 -11.10 15.47 15.84
CA TYR A 374 -11.61 14.10 15.79
C TYR A 374 -12.94 13.98 16.55
N ASP A 375 -13.80 13.06 16.09
CA ASP A 375 -14.97 12.66 16.86
C ASP A 375 -14.61 11.64 17.95
N ALA A 376 -15.61 11.20 18.71
CA ALA A 376 -15.42 10.20 19.75
C ALA A 376 -14.95 8.83 19.25
N ALA A 377 -15.20 8.50 17.97
CA ALA A 377 -14.76 7.26 17.33
C ALA A 377 -13.30 7.36 16.82
N GLY A 378 -12.75 8.57 16.71
CA GLY A 378 -11.42 8.85 16.17
C GLY A 378 -11.40 9.18 14.69
N ASN A 379 -12.55 9.47 14.10
CA ASN A 379 -12.58 9.94 12.72
C ASN A 379 -12.21 11.42 12.66
N PRO A 380 -11.37 11.86 11.71
CA PRO A 380 -11.10 13.29 11.50
C PRO A 380 -12.36 13.98 10.96
N VAL A 381 -12.99 14.83 11.78
CA VAL A 381 -14.25 15.53 11.40
C VAL A 381 -14.01 16.93 10.86
N ARG A 382 -12.83 17.50 11.11
CA ARG A 382 -12.47 18.83 10.62
C ARG A 382 -10.96 19.00 10.53
N THR A 383 -10.50 19.68 9.48
CA THR A 383 -9.14 20.16 9.33
C THR A 383 -9.14 21.67 9.18
N ASP A 384 -8.46 22.38 10.09
CA ASP A 384 -8.22 23.82 10.00
C ASP A 384 -6.86 24.08 9.34
N TYR A 385 -6.84 24.94 8.34
CA TYR A 385 -5.66 25.28 7.55
C TYR A 385 -5.03 26.61 7.98
N PRO A 386 -3.72 26.83 7.70
CA PRO A 386 -3.02 28.05 8.10
C PRO A 386 -3.57 29.35 7.50
N ASP A 387 -4.31 29.29 6.40
CA ASP A 387 -4.96 30.47 5.77
C ASP A 387 -6.33 30.79 6.40
N GLY A 388 -6.76 30.04 7.43
CA GLY A 388 -8.04 30.17 8.12
C GLY A 388 -9.21 29.50 7.40
N SER A 389 -8.96 28.82 6.28
CA SER A 389 -9.96 27.92 5.69
C SER A 389 -10.05 26.62 6.49
N HIS A 390 -11.12 25.88 6.29
CA HIS A 390 -11.27 24.56 6.89
C HIS A 390 -12.12 23.65 6.01
N GLU A 391 -11.91 22.37 6.19
CA GLU A 391 -12.70 21.30 5.60
C GLU A 391 -13.37 20.49 6.70
N THR A 392 -14.54 19.91 6.42
CA THR A 392 -15.25 19.04 7.35
C THR A 392 -15.67 17.74 6.68
N PHE A 393 -15.79 16.69 7.49
CA PHE A 393 -16.07 15.34 7.05
C PHE A 393 -17.21 14.74 7.87
N GLU A 394 -18.13 14.04 7.21
CA GLU A 394 -19.24 13.35 7.87
C GLU A 394 -19.06 11.84 7.67
N TYR A 395 -19.41 11.08 8.70
CA TYR A 395 -19.26 9.63 8.72
C TYR A 395 -20.57 8.95 9.09
N ASP A 396 -20.76 7.73 8.59
CA ASP A 396 -21.84 6.86 9.04
C ASP A 396 -21.48 6.14 10.36
N ARG A 397 -22.39 5.27 10.83
CA ARG A 397 -22.21 4.51 12.07
C ARG A 397 -21.04 3.51 12.04
N LEU A 398 -20.55 3.15 10.85
CA LEU A 398 -19.43 2.25 10.63
C LEU A 398 -18.13 3.00 10.36
N ASN A 399 -18.09 4.30 10.64
CA ASN A 399 -16.94 5.18 10.42
C ASN A 399 -16.52 5.28 8.95
N ARG A 400 -17.49 5.13 8.00
CA ARG A 400 -17.26 5.31 6.57
C ARG A 400 -17.63 6.73 6.17
N LEU A 401 -16.78 7.38 5.35
CA LEU A 401 -16.99 8.75 4.89
C LEU A 401 -18.27 8.84 4.04
N THR A 402 -19.21 9.68 4.45
CA THR A 402 -20.49 9.94 3.74
C THR A 402 -20.58 11.33 3.16
N ALA A 403 -19.79 12.29 3.65
CA ALA A 403 -19.69 13.60 3.01
C ALA A 403 -18.35 14.28 3.30
N TYR A 404 -17.93 15.08 2.34
CA TYR A 404 -16.83 16.03 2.40
C TYR A 404 -17.38 17.44 2.09
N ILE A 405 -17.02 18.41 2.91
CA ILE A 405 -17.43 19.82 2.75
C ILE A 405 -16.17 20.66 2.68
N ASP A 406 -15.98 21.34 1.57
CA ASP A 406 -14.81 22.16 1.33
C ASP A 406 -14.83 23.51 2.07
N GLY A 407 -13.77 24.31 1.93
CA GLY A 407 -13.62 25.60 2.59
C GLY A 407 -14.66 26.68 2.19
N LEU A 408 -15.42 26.46 1.13
CA LEU A 408 -16.56 27.31 0.71
C LEU A 408 -17.90 26.79 1.23
N GLY A 409 -17.94 25.63 1.87
CA GLY A 409 -19.15 24.96 2.30
C GLY A 409 -19.82 24.13 1.20
N ALA A 410 -19.12 23.88 0.07
CA ALA A 410 -19.64 23.05 -0.99
C ALA A 410 -19.52 21.56 -0.58
N LYS A 411 -20.68 20.89 -0.50
CA LYS A 411 -20.79 19.52 -0.01
C LYS A 411 -20.73 18.53 -1.17
N THR A 412 -19.81 17.57 -1.10
CA THR A 412 -19.84 16.34 -1.89
C THR A 412 -20.29 15.20 -0.98
N ALA A 413 -21.38 14.53 -1.32
CA ALA A 413 -21.94 13.43 -0.53
C ALA A 413 -21.79 12.09 -1.24
N TYR A 414 -21.73 11.01 -0.47
CA TYR A 414 -21.61 9.64 -0.94
C TYR A 414 -22.76 8.80 -0.39
N GLU A 415 -23.43 8.06 -1.26
CA GLU A 415 -24.29 6.95 -0.88
C GLU A 415 -23.48 5.67 -1.02
N LEU A 416 -23.37 4.90 0.07
CA LEU A 416 -22.58 3.69 0.13
C LEU A 416 -23.48 2.46 0.19
N ALA A 417 -23.04 1.36 -0.43
CA ALA A 417 -23.63 0.04 -0.21
C ALA A 417 -23.30 -0.45 1.21
N VAL A 418 -23.96 -1.51 1.64
CA VAL A 418 -23.76 -2.09 2.99
C VAL A 418 -22.33 -2.59 3.21
N ASP A 419 -21.59 -2.96 2.16
CA ASP A 419 -20.16 -3.33 2.19
C ASP A 419 -19.19 -2.13 2.14
N GLY A 420 -19.72 -0.91 1.92
CA GLY A 420 -18.94 0.31 1.85
C GLY A 420 -18.58 0.77 0.43
N LEU A 421 -18.88 -0.01 -0.61
CA LEU A 421 -18.66 0.44 -1.98
C LEU A 421 -19.58 1.62 -2.33
N PRO A 422 -19.09 2.66 -3.05
CA PRO A 422 -19.92 3.79 -3.43
C PRO A 422 -21.02 3.38 -4.42
N LEU A 423 -22.25 3.74 -4.13
CA LEU A 423 -23.38 3.63 -5.07
C LEU A 423 -23.58 4.93 -5.83
N LYS A 424 -23.37 6.09 -5.14
CA LYS A 424 -23.46 7.40 -5.75
C LYS A 424 -22.49 8.39 -5.11
N ARG A 425 -22.00 9.30 -5.93
CA ARG A 425 -21.35 10.54 -5.52
C ARG A 425 -22.26 11.70 -5.96
N ILE A 426 -22.63 12.57 -5.04
CA ILE A 426 -23.48 13.73 -5.30
C ILE A 426 -22.64 14.99 -5.08
N ASN A 427 -22.43 15.79 -6.12
CA ASN A 427 -21.66 17.02 -6.02
C ASN A 427 -22.45 18.17 -5.38
N ALA A 428 -21.78 19.29 -5.13
CA ALA A 428 -22.40 20.46 -4.49
C ALA A 428 -23.59 21.09 -5.27
N LEU A 429 -23.72 20.80 -6.55
CA LEU A 429 -24.83 21.21 -7.40
C LEU A 429 -26.01 20.22 -7.40
N GLY A 430 -25.86 19.10 -6.68
CA GLY A 430 -26.85 18.02 -6.63
C GLY A 430 -26.78 17.04 -7.80
N HIS A 431 -25.80 17.18 -8.71
CA HIS A 431 -25.60 16.23 -9.79
C HIS A 431 -25.01 14.93 -9.27
N THR A 432 -25.49 13.82 -9.82
CA THR A 432 -25.15 12.47 -9.35
C THR A 432 -24.26 11.74 -10.34
N PHE A 433 -23.17 11.15 -9.83
CA PHE A 433 -22.38 10.13 -10.49
C PHE A 433 -22.67 8.79 -9.81
N ALA A 434 -23.13 7.76 -10.58
CA ALA A 434 -23.57 6.50 -10.01
C ALA A 434 -22.69 5.32 -10.42
N TYR A 435 -22.63 4.31 -9.55
CA TYR A 435 -21.83 3.09 -9.70
C TYR A 435 -22.76 1.88 -9.58
N ALA A 436 -22.61 0.88 -10.46
CA ALA A 436 -23.32 -0.37 -10.36
C ALA A 436 -22.34 -1.55 -10.38
N TYR A 437 -22.67 -2.57 -9.59
CA TYR A 437 -21.83 -3.74 -9.36
C TYR A 437 -22.62 -5.01 -9.69
N ASP A 438 -21.91 -6.06 -10.09
CA ASP A 438 -22.49 -7.41 -10.21
C ASP A 438 -22.54 -8.14 -8.84
N LYS A 439 -22.96 -9.40 -8.85
CA LYS A 439 -23.06 -10.23 -7.65
C LYS A 439 -21.69 -10.60 -7.04
N ALA A 440 -20.60 -10.52 -7.81
CA ALA A 440 -19.22 -10.66 -7.31
C ALA A 440 -18.60 -9.33 -6.90
N ARG A 441 -19.43 -8.27 -6.81
CA ARG A 441 -19.04 -6.91 -6.42
C ARG A 441 -18.03 -6.24 -7.35
N ARG A 442 -17.92 -6.71 -8.61
CA ARG A 442 -17.14 -6.03 -9.64
C ARG A 442 -17.92 -4.85 -10.21
N LEU A 443 -17.24 -3.74 -10.45
CA LEU A 443 -17.85 -2.54 -11.06
C LEU A 443 -18.22 -2.83 -12.53
N THR A 444 -19.49 -2.75 -12.87
CA THR A 444 -19.98 -3.06 -14.24
C THR A 444 -20.47 -1.83 -14.98
N VAL A 445 -21.00 -0.82 -14.29
CA VAL A 445 -21.51 0.39 -14.93
C VAL A 445 -21.17 1.62 -14.11
N LEU A 446 -20.68 2.66 -14.77
CA LEU A 446 -20.62 4.03 -14.28
C LEU A 446 -21.70 4.85 -15.02
N THR A 447 -22.38 5.75 -14.31
CA THR A 447 -23.30 6.71 -14.93
C THR A 447 -22.87 8.12 -14.50
N ASN A 448 -22.52 8.96 -15.48
CA ASN A 448 -22.07 10.32 -15.20
C ASN A 448 -23.26 11.27 -14.91
N GLU A 449 -22.94 12.53 -14.61
CA GLU A 449 -23.91 13.57 -14.25
C GLU A 449 -24.89 13.92 -15.39
N ASN A 450 -24.57 13.57 -16.63
CA ASN A 450 -25.43 13.75 -17.81
C ASN A 450 -26.31 12.52 -18.11
N GLY A 451 -26.14 11.43 -17.35
CA GLY A 451 -26.85 10.16 -17.56
C GLY A 451 -26.22 9.25 -18.62
N GLU A 452 -25.04 9.59 -19.13
CA GLU A 452 -24.28 8.72 -20.02
C GLU A 452 -23.66 7.56 -19.22
N THR A 453 -23.51 6.40 -19.86
CA THR A 453 -23.00 5.20 -19.19
C THR A 453 -21.63 4.78 -19.73
N TYR A 454 -20.76 4.35 -18.83
CA TYR A 454 -19.55 3.62 -19.11
C TYR A 454 -19.73 2.19 -18.63
N ARG A 455 -19.47 1.18 -19.49
CA ARG A 455 -19.69 -0.24 -19.17
C ARG A 455 -18.39 -1.00 -19.14
N LEU A 456 -18.31 -1.96 -18.21
CA LEU A 456 -17.16 -2.85 -18.00
C LEU A 456 -17.66 -4.29 -17.98
N ASP A 457 -17.10 -5.13 -18.86
CA ASP A 457 -17.41 -6.55 -18.94
C ASP A 457 -16.16 -7.37 -18.59
N TYR A 458 -16.33 -8.45 -17.85
CA TYR A 458 -15.24 -9.27 -17.31
C TYR A 458 -15.36 -10.72 -17.72
N ASP A 459 -14.22 -11.42 -17.84
CA ASP A 459 -14.18 -12.87 -17.96
C ASP A 459 -14.43 -13.56 -16.62
N GLN A 460 -14.25 -14.88 -16.59
CA GLN A 460 -14.48 -15.68 -15.40
C GLN A 460 -13.36 -15.55 -14.35
N THR A 461 -12.19 -15.00 -14.70
CA THR A 461 -11.04 -14.79 -13.83
C THR A 461 -10.84 -13.32 -13.46
N ASP A 462 -11.91 -12.48 -13.65
CA ASP A 462 -11.96 -11.06 -13.31
C ASP A 462 -11.08 -10.15 -14.19
N ASN A 463 -10.58 -10.64 -15.34
CA ASN A 463 -9.93 -9.77 -16.30
C ASN A 463 -10.98 -8.95 -17.06
N LEU A 464 -10.70 -7.66 -17.29
CA LEU A 464 -11.57 -6.78 -18.09
C LEU A 464 -11.46 -7.19 -19.56
N ILE A 465 -12.53 -7.76 -20.13
CA ILE A 465 -12.53 -8.19 -21.54
C ILE A 465 -13.11 -7.16 -22.49
N GLN A 466 -13.93 -6.23 -21.98
CA GLN A 466 -14.49 -5.15 -22.80
C GLN A 466 -14.83 -3.95 -21.93
N GLU A 467 -14.60 -2.78 -22.48
CA GLU A 467 -15.15 -1.52 -21.97
C GLU A 467 -15.87 -0.75 -23.08
N THR A 468 -16.95 -0.07 -22.71
CA THR A 468 -17.69 0.84 -23.59
C THR A 468 -17.68 2.22 -22.97
N GLY A 469 -16.95 3.16 -23.57
CA GLY A 469 -16.77 4.52 -23.07
C GLY A 469 -18.03 5.37 -23.16
N TRP A 470 -17.98 6.57 -22.55
CA TRP A 470 -19.08 7.55 -22.56
C TRP A 470 -19.54 7.97 -23.95
N ASP A 471 -18.65 7.94 -24.92
CA ASP A 471 -18.88 8.23 -26.33
C ASP A 471 -19.34 7.00 -27.16
N GLY A 472 -19.54 5.86 -26.51
CA GLY A 472 -19.89 4.60 -27.13
C GLY A 472 -18.72 3.89 -27.83
N LYS A 473 -17.47 4.38 -27.67
CA LYS A 473 -16.27 3.66 -28.17
C LYS A 473 -16.09 2.38 -27.36
N ILE A 474 -15.89 1.27 -28.08
CA ILE A 474 -15.63 -0.04 -27.47
C ILE A 474 -14.14 -0.35 -27.57
N THR A 475 -13.57 -0.81 -26.47
CA THR A 475 -12.23 -1.42 -26.41
C THR A 475 -12.37 -2.82 -25.85
N ALA A 476 -11.87 -3.83 -26.58
CA ALA A 476 -11.86 -5.22 -26.15
C ALA A 476 -10.44 -5.70 -25.87
N TYR A 477 -10.31 -6.60 -24.91
CA TYR A 477 -9.04 -7.12 -24.39
C TYR A 477 -9.02 -8.64 -24.46
N GLY A 478 -7.87 -9.22 -24.77
CA GLY A 478 -7.63 -10.65 -24.75
C GLY A 478 -6.37 -10.97 -23.95
N TYR A 479 -6.43 -12.05 -23.19
CA TYR A 479 -5.39 -12.46 -22.25
C TYR A 479 -4.87 -13.86 -22.59
N ASP A 480 -3.66 -14.17 -22.15
CA ASP A 480 -3.14 -15.53 -22.16
C ASP A 480 -3.58 -16.30 -20.90
N ALA A 481 -3.18 -17.57 -20.83
CA ALA A 481 -3.53 -18.45 -19.71
C ALA A 481 -3.02 -17.97 -18.33
N ALA A 482 -2.03 -17.08 -18.29
CA ALA A 482 -1.51 -16.48 -17.06
C ALA A 482 -2.08 -15.07 -16.79
N GLY A 483 -3.16 -14.67 -17.49
CA GLY A 483 -3.81 -13.37 -17.30
C GLY A 483 -3.03 -12.18 -17.89
N GLN A 484 -2.02 -12.40 -18.74
CA GLN A 484 -1.27 -11.32 -19.35
C GLN A 484 -1.97 -10.84 -20.63
N LEU A 485 -2.11 -9.51 -20.79
CA LEU A 485 -2.71 -8.91 -21.99
C LEU A 485 -1.91 -9.27 -23.25
N VAL A 486 -2.57 -9.94 -24.21
CA VAL A 486 -1.99 -10.33 -25.51
C VAL A 486 -2.67 -9.64 -26.70
N GLN A 487 -3.88 -9.13 -26.52
CA GLN A 487 -4.60 -8.39 -27.56
C GLN A 487 -5.41 -7.24 -26.97
N GLN A 488 -5.43 -6.11 -27.69
CA GLN A 488 -6.35 -4.99 -27.46
C GLN A 488 -6.95 -4.61 -28.82
N THR A 489 -8.27 -4.44 -28.86
CA THR A 489 -8.98 -4.00 -30.07
C THR A 489 -9.79 -2.77 -29.74
N GLU A 490 -9.48 -1.65 -30.37
CA GLU A 490 -10.25 -0.42 -30.31
C GLU A 490 -11.16 -0.32 -31.50
N TYR A 491 -12.48 -0.34 -31.29
CA TYR A 491 -13.48 -0.17 -32.33
C TYR A 491 -13.78 1.31 -32.54
N GLY A 492 -13.85 1.76 -33.76
CA GLY A 492 -14.31 3.11 -34.09
C GLY A 492 -15.78 3.28 -33.73
N GLN A 493 -16.21 4.51 -33.42
CA GLN A 493 -17.60 4.81 -33.08
C GLN A 493 -18.59 4.29 -34.12
N SER A 494 -19.46 3.37 -33.72
CA SER A 494 -20.72 3.10 -34.38
C SER A 494 -21.75 4.09 -33.85
N THR A 495 -21.97 5.20 -34.55
CA THR A 495 -23.04 6.13 -34.19
C THR A 495 -24.39 5.56 -34.62
N ASP A 496 -25.14 5.03 -33.67
CA ASP A 496 -26.51 4.52 -33.86
C ASP A 496 -27.57 5.65 -34.02
N GLN A 497 -27.11 6.86 -34.31
CA GLN A 497 -27.97 8.00 -34.69
C GLN A 497 -27.89 8.28 -36.20
N GLY A 498 -28.48 7.42 -37.02
CA GLY A 498 -29.19 7.69 -38.27
C GLY A 498 -28.56 8.55 -39.35
N ARG A 499 -27.32 9.04 -39.31
CA ARG A 499 -26.77 9.99 -40.30
C ARG A 499 -25.32 9.81 -40.75
N LEU A 500 -24.61 8.75 -40.42
CA LEU A 500 -23.23 8.53 -40.88
C LEU A 500 -23.03 7.13 -41.50
N LYS A 501 -23.93 6.66 -42.36
CA LYS A 501 -23.77 5.42 -43.17
C LYS A 501 -22.56 5.43 -44.13
N ASP A 502 -21.88 6.55 -44.28
CA ASP A 502 -20.80 6.71 -45.27
C ASP A 502 -19.39 6.81 -44.71
N ARG A 503 -19.18 6.71 -43.36
CA ARG A 503 -17.84 6.65 -42.79
C ARG A 503 -17.40 5.20 -42.60
N PRO A 504 -16.16 4.84 -42.96
CA PRO A 504 -15.66 3.52 -42.71
C PRO A 504 -15.54 3.25 -41.21
N GLU A 505 -16.03 2.09 -40.77
CA GLU A 505 -15.70 1.59 -39.41
C GLU A 505 -14.20 1.33 -39.38
N THR A 506 -13.53 1.85 -38.38
CA THR A 506 -12.08 1.70 -38.23
C THR A 506 -11.78 0.98 -36.93
N TRP A 507 -10.96 -0.04 -37.00
CA TRP A 507 -10.46 -0.77 -35.83
C TRP A 507 -8.95 -0.58 -35.71
N HIS A 508 -8.47 -0.43 -34.49
CA HIS A 508 -7.06 -0.54 -34.15
C HIS A 508 -6.87 -1.81 -33.35
N ILE A 509 -6.12 -2.76 -33.90
CA ILE A 509 -5.84 -4.03 -33.24
C ILE A 509 -4.37 -4.02 -32.83
N HIS A 510 -4.12 -4.22 -31.55
CA HIS A 510 -2.80 -4.35 -31.00
C HIS A 510 -2.59 -5.78 -30.49
N HIS A 511 -1.49 -6.41 -30.90
CA HIS A 511 -1.04 -7.69 -30.36
C HIS A 511 0.25 -7.47 -29.60
N PHE A 512 0.35 -8.14 -28.46
CA PHE A 512 1.47 -8.06 -27.53
C PHE A 512 2.10 -9.43 -27.39
N LYS A 513 3.40 -9.54 -27.71
CA LYS A 513 4.16 -10.77 -27.51
C LYS A 513 5.15 -10.58 -26.37
N ARG A 514 5.22 -11.57 -25.47
CA ARG A 514 6.07 -11.54 -24.29
C ARG A 514 7.10 -12.66 -24.31
N ASN A 515 8.19 -12.49 -23.58
CA ASN A 515 9.16 -13.53 -23.31
C ASN A 515 8.74 -14.39 -22.09
N ILE A 516 9.59 -15.34 -21.71
CA ILE A 516 9.33 -16.25 -20.58
C ILE A 516 9.22 -15.51 -19.23
N LEU A 517 9.84 -14.34 -19.08
CA LEU A 517 9.72 -13.48 -17.90
C LEU A 517 8.47 -12.57 -17.92
N GLY A 518 7.65 -12.64 -18.98
CA GLY A 518 6.48 -11.77 -19.14
C GLY A 518 6.79 -10.38 -19.70
N GLN A 519 8.05 -10.07 -20.05
CA GLN A 519 8.45 -8.79 -20.64
C GLN A 519 7.94 -8.67 -22.08
N LEU A 520 7.46 -7.49 -22.47
CA LEU A 520 6.94 -7.22 -23.81
C LEU A 520 8.08 -7.17 -24.85
N ILE A 521 8.16 -8.16 -25.75
CA ILE A 521 9.19 -8.22 -26.79
C ILE A 521 8.72 -7.73 -28.17
N GLU A 522 7.42 -7.71 -28.44
CA GLU A 522 6.87 -7.15 -29.67
C GLU A 522 5.47 -6.60 -29.46
N LYS A 523 5.21 -5.40 -29.95
CA LYS A 523 3.88 -4.82 -30.13
C LYS A 523 3.60 -4.72 -31.63
N GLN A 524 2.56 -5.38 -32.13
CA GLN A 524 2.03 -5.19 -33.45
C GLN A 524 0.78 -4.31 -33.39
N SER A 525 0.70 -3.28 -34.23
CA SER A 525 -0.49 -2.44 -34.35
C SER A 525 -0.97 -2.48 -35.78
N ARG A 526 -2.23 -2.85 -35.97
CA ARG A 526 -2.88 -2.98 -37.29
C ARG A 526 -4.10 -2.08 -37.29
N LYS A 527 -4.20 -1.27 -38.35
CA LYS A 527 -5.40 -0.48 -38.62
C LYS A 527 -6.21 -1.14 -39.70
N VAL A 528 -7.46 -1.44 -39.42
CA VAL A 528 -8.39 -2.04 -40.35
C VAL A 528 -9.55 -1.06 -40.54
N SER A 529 -9.87 -0.73 -41.80
CA SER A 529 -11.08 0.02 -42.13
C SER A 529 -12.06 -0.85 -42.88
N SER A 530 -13.36 -0.73 -42.58
CA SER A 530 -14.42 -1.43 -43.32
C SER A 530 -15.38 -0.42 -43.92
N ARG A 531 -15.67 -0.57 -45.23
CA ARG A 531 -16.65 0.23 -45.93
C ARG A 531 -17.56 -0.70 -46.75
N ASN A 532 -18.87 -0.61 -46.53
CA ASN A 532 -19.86 -1.45 -47.22
C ASN A 532 -19.59 -2.97 -47.10
N GLY A 533 -19.14 -3.42 -45.93
CA GLY A 533 -18.82 -4.83 -45.64
C GLY A 533 -17.50 -5.34 -46.27
N GLN A 534 -16.74 -4.47 -46.94
CA GLN A 534 -15.38 -4.80 -47.43
C GLN A 534 -14.34 -4.22 -46.47
N SER A 535 -13.58 -5.10 -45.78
CA SER A 535 -12.48 -4.71 -44.90
C SER A 535 -11.20 -4.45 -45.69
N LYS A 536 -10.53 -3.33 -45.45
CA LYS A 536 -9.23 -2.98 -45.97
C LYS A 536 -8.22 -2.88 -44.86
N ASP A 537 -7.13 -3.61 -44.96
CA ASP A 537 -5.96 -3.50 -44.10
C ASP A 537 -5.13 -2.28 -44.54
N GLU A 538 -4.93 -1.33 -43.61
CA GLU A 538 -4.16 -0.10 -43.89
C GLU A 538 -2.67 -0.25 -43.52
N GLY A 539 -2.24 -1.47 -43.14
CA GLY A 539 -0.85 -1.79 -42.82
C GLY A 539 -0.59 -2.17 -41.38
N ILE A 540 0.56 -2.79 -41.16
CA ILE A 540 1.01 -3.25 -39.86
C ILE A 540 2.22 -2.43 -39.42
N SER A 541 2.12 -1.79 -38.28
CA SER A 541 3.26 -1.20 -37.56
C SER A 541 3.74 -2.19 -36.50
N ARG A 542 5.06 -2.37 -36.41
CA ARG A 542 5.68 -3.24 -35.42
C ARG A 542 6.69 -2.48 -34.62
N THR A 543 6.62 -2.63 -33.27
CA THR A 543 7.65 -2.16 -32.34
C THR A 543 8.21 -3.38 -31.64
N ARG A 544 9.54 -3.55 -31.63
CA ARG A 544 10.26 -4.62 -30.94
C ARG A 544 11.08 -4.06 -29.81
N PHE A 545 11.17 -4.84 -28.74
CA PHE A 545 11.87 -4.51 -27.53
C PHE A 545 12.91 -5.59 -27.22
N GLU A 546 14.10 -5.17 -26.90
CA GLU A 546 15.23 -6.05 -26.57
C GLU A 546 15.67 -5.70 -25.14
N TYR A 547 15.89 -6.72 -24.35
CA TYR A 547 16.25 -6.60 -22.94
C TYR A 547 17.62 -7.20 -22.70
N ASP A 548 18.35 -6.63 -21.74
CA ASP A 548 19.54 -7.28 -21.19
C ASP A 548 19.13 -8.60 -20.55
N PRO A 549 19.73 -9.73 -20.91
CA PRO A 549 19.30 -11.05 -20.43
C PRO A 549 19.61 -11.27 -18.95
N ILE A 550 20.47 -10.45 -18.33
CA ILE A 550 20.92 -10.61 -16.94
C ILE A 550 20.20 -9.63 -16.03
N THR A 551 20.22 -8.34 -16.39
CA THR A 551 19.60 -7.28 -15.57
C THR A 551 18.10 -7.13 -15.83
N GLY A 552 17.60 -7.61 -16.98
CA GLY A 552 16.23 -7.40 -17.40
C GLY A 552 15.93 -5.99 -17.91
N ASN A 553 16.92 -5.10 -18.01
CA ASN A 553 16.74 -3.73 -18.48
C ASN A 553 16.42 -3.67 -19.98
N LEU A 554 15.53 -2.76 -20.37
CA LEU A 554 15.24 -2.50 -21.79
C LEU A 554 16.46 -1.84 -22.44
N THR A 555 17.16 -2.55 -23.36
CA THR A 555 18.33 -2.04 -24.03
C THR A 555 18.03 -1.42 -25.40
N LYS A 556 16.93 -1.87 -26.04
CA LYS A 556 16.57 -1.36 -27.34
C LYS A 556 15.09 -1.43 -27.61
N ALA A 557 14.55 -0.35 -28.17
CA ALA A 557 13.22 -0.33 -28.77
C ALA A 557 13.33 0.13 -30.22
N ARG A 558 12.69 -0.60 -31.18
CA ARG A 558 12.76 -0.26 -32.59
C ARG A 558 11.43 -0.46 -33.32
N ASN A 559 11.12 0.44 -34.22
CA ASN A 559 10.05 0.31 -35.18
C ASN A 559 10.59 0.38 -36.62
N GLN A 560 9.71 0.57 -37.62
CA GLN A 560 10.08 0.63 -39.03
C GLN A 560 10.94 1.87 -39.38
N HIS A 561 10.88 2.93 -38.59
CA HIS A 561 11.44 4.26 -38.94
C HIS A 561 12.52 4.72 -37.98
N SER A 562 12.52 4.22 -36.76
CA SER A 562 13.42 4.65 -35.69
C SER A 562 13.77 3.54 -34.72
N SER A 563 14.91 3.68 -34.07
CA SER A 563 15.27 2.90 -32.88
C SER A 563 15.79 3.80 -31.79
N VAL A 564 15.59 3.36 -30.55
CA VAL A 564 16.19 3.95 -29.37
C VAL A 564 17.01 2.84 -28.70
N GLU A 565 18.28 3.13 -28.39
CA GLU A 565 19.18 2.27 -27.63
C GLU A 565 19.43 2.93 -26.28
N LEU A 566 19.34 2.14 -25.21
CA LEU A 566 19.40 2.57 -23.84
C LEU A 566 20.59 1.91 -23.14
N ALA A 567 21.38 2.69 -22.42
CA ALA A 567 22.51 2.23 -21.63
C ALA A 567 22.32 2.59 -20.16
N TYR A 568 22.71 1.68 -19.28
CA TYR A 568 22.50 1.80 -17.84
C TYR A 568 23.81 1.64 -17.07
N ASP A 569 23.87 2.20 -15.88
CA ASP A 569 24.95 1.96 -14.92
C ASP A 569 24.62 0.74 -14.02
N GLU A 570 25.51 0.48 -13.07
CA GLU A 570 25.38 -0.65 -12.12
C GLU A 570 24.23 -0.52 -11.11
N LEU A 571 23.55 0.64 -11.04
CA LEU A 571 22.35 0.88 -10.24
C LEU A 571 21.07 0.95 -11.10
N ASP A 572 21.13 0.43 -12.36
CA ASP A 572 20.03 0.49 -13.34
C ASP A 572 19.54 1.90 -13.70
N ARG A 573 20.40 2.93 -13.49
CA ARG A 573 20.07 4.30 -13.88
C ARG A 573 20.46 4.52 -15.32
N LEU A 574 19.58 5.15 -16.11
CA LEU A 574 19.82 5.43 -17.53
C LEU A 574 20.98 6.41 -17.69
N ILE A 575 22.12 5.97 -18.26
CA ILE A 575 23.30 6.81 -18.52
C ILE A 575 23.44 7.24 -19.97
N GLY A 576 22.67 6.64 -20.89
CA GLY A 576 22.71 6.99 -22.30
C GLY A 576 21.45 6.59 -23.04
N GLU A 577 21.01 7.48 -23.92
CA GLU A 577 19.91 7.26 -24.86
C GLU A 577 20.38 7.65 -26.25
N THR A 578 20.41 6.66 -27.19
CA THR A 578 20.77 6.89 -28.58
C THR A 578 19.54 6.68 -29.44
N THR A 579 19.04 7.75 -30.03
CA THR A 579 17.96 7.71 -31.01
C THR A 579 18.53 7.64 -32.42
N VAL A 580 18.07 6.68 -33.23
CA VAL A 580 18.40 6.56 -34.65
C VAL A 580 17.14 6.78 -35.47
N HIS A 581 17.16 7.75 -36.36
CA HIS A 581 16.08 8.07 -37.28
C HIS A 581 16.62 8.38 -38.67
N ASN A 582 16.11 7.68 -39.72
CA ASN A 582 16.58 7.84 -41.11
C ASN A 582 18.11 7.74 -41.29
N GLY A 583 18.76 6.86 -40.53
CA GLY A 583 20.22 6.66 -40.60
C GLY A 583 21.06 7.73 -39.86
N GLN A 584 20.43 8.72 -39.26
CA GLN A 584 21.09 9.69 -38.38
C GLN A 584 20.91 9.24 -36.96
N SER A 585 21.98 9.33 -36.14
CA SER A 585 21.97 9.02 -34.72
C SER A 585 22.23 10.26 -33.87
N ALA A 586 21.57 10.35 -32.74
CA ALA A 586 21.80 11.37 -31.74
C ALA A 586 21.81 10.69 -30.35
N THR A 587 22.87 10.93 -29.58
CA THR A 587 23.03 10.35 -28.25
C THR A 587 22.95 11.47 -27.20
N VAL A 588 22.09 11.21 -26.19
CA VAL A 588 22.04 12.02 -24.96
C VAL A 588 22.63 11.17 -23.82
N GLY A 589 23.61 11.75 -23.10
CA GLY A 589 24.23 11.07 -21.95
C GLY A 589 23.79 11.68 -20.62
N TYR A 590 23.79 10.86 -19.56
CA TYR A 590 23.39 11.29 -18.22
C TYR A 590 24.43 10.88 -17.18
N ARG A 591 24.60 11.69 -16.15
CA ARG A 591 25.42 11.38 -14.96
C ARG A 591 24.63 11.71 -13.71
N TYR A 592 24.87 10.92 -12.67
CA TYR A 592 24.13 10.98 -11.42
C TYR A 592 25.09 11.13 -10.24
N ASP A 593 24.58 11.75 -9.17
CA ASP A 593 25.21 11.67 -7.86
C ASP A 593 24.85 10.35 -7.13
N PRO A 594 25.43 10.08 -5.95
CA PRO A 594 25.10 8.89 -5.14
C PRO A 594 23.62 8.74 -4.79
N LEU A 595 22.85 9.81 -4.72
CA LEU A 595 21.40 9.78 -4.41
C LEU A 595 20.53 9.59 -5.65
N GLY A 596 21.10 9.47 -6.85
CA GLY A 596 20.37 9.36 -8.10
C GLY A 596 19.89 10.70 -8.67
N ASN A 597 20.31 11.85 -8.13
CA ASN A 597 20.05 13.13 -8.75
C ASN A 597 20.89 13.28 -10.02
N ARG A 598 20.27 13.66 -11.13
CA ARG A 598 20.99 13.86 -12.38
C ARG A 598 21.83 15.13 -12.32
N ILE A 599 23.16 14.97 -12.23
CA ILE A 599 24.12 16.09 -12.13
C ILE A 599 24.60 16.59 -13.48
N ARG A 600 24.47 15.79 -14.57
CA ARG A 600 24.86 16.21 -15.91
C ARG A 600 24.02 15.55 -16.98
N THR A 601 23.66 16.34 -18.02
CA THR A 601 23.16 15.86 -19.30
C THR A 601 24.15 16.24 -20.38
N ILE A 602 24.61 15.28 -21.19
CA ILE A 602 25.50 15.47 -22.33
C ILE A 602 24.63 15.47 -23.57
N LEU A 603 24.67 16.59 -24.34
CA LEU A 603 23.90 16.77 -25.55
C LEU A 603 24.59 16.11 -26.76
N PRO A 604 23.84 15.81 -27.85
CA PRO A 604 24.42 15.14 -29.03
C PRO A 604 25.57 15.91 -29.71
N ASP A 605 25.66 17.21 -29.52
CA ASP A 605 26.73 18.06 -30.03
C ASP A 605 27.93 18.15 -29.09
N GLY A 606 27.93 17.44 -27.97
CA GLY A 606 28.98 17.39 -26.97
C GLY A 606 28.87 18.45 -25.87
N ARG A 607 27.96 19.41 -26.01
CA ARG A 607 27.69 20.37 -24.94
C ARG A 607 27.06 19.66 -23.74
N HIS A 608 27.20 20.23 -22.56
CA HIS A 608 26.65 19.63 -21.35
C HIS A 608 25.88 20.65 -20.50
N ILE A 609 24.80 20.15 -19.92
CA ILE A 609 23.99 20.84 -18.93
C ILE A 609 24.33 20.22 -17.57
N ASP A 610 24.84 21.06 -16.66
CA ASP A 610 25.13 20.67 -15.29
C ASP A 610 24.02 21.13 -14.35
N TYR A 611 23.72 20.30 -13.36
CA TYR A 611 22.71 20.53 -12.33
C TYR A 611 23.40 20.51 -10.97
N LEU A 612 23.30 21.60 -10.22
CA LEU A 612 23.79 21.68 -8.86
C LEU A 612 22.65 21.57 -7.87
N TYR A 613 22.83 20.71 -6.89
CA TYR A 613 21.84 20.48 -5.83
C TYR A 613 22.39 20.89 -4.47
N TYR A 614 21.49 21.25 -3.55
CA TYR A 614 21.79 21.37 -2.13
C TYR A 614 20.90 20.44 -1.32
N GLY A 615 21.27 20.17 -0.06
CA GLY A 615 20.59 19.17 0.74
C GLY A 615 20.69 17.78 0.11
N SER A 616 19.60 17.04 0.11
CA SER A 616 19.50 15.68 -0.45
C SER A 616 18.83 15.64 -1.84
N GLY A 617 18.80 16.76 -2.59
CA GLY A 617 18.27 16.75 -3.97
C GLY A 617 17.47 17.99 -4.37
N HIS A 618 17.61 19.12 -3.69
CA HIS A 618 16.96 20.37 -4.10
C HIS A 618 17.79 21.09 -5.16
N LEU A 619 17.29 21.17 -6.40
CA LEU A 619 17.96 21.84 -7.50
C LEU A 619 18.17 23.32 -7.18
N HIS A 620 19.43 23.77 -7.24
CA HIS A 620 19.87 25.12 -6.94
C HIS A 620 20.30 25.88 -8.20
N GLN A 621 21.05 25.23 -9.12
CA GLN A 621 21.59 25.88 -10.29
C GLN A 621 21.59 24.98 -11.51
N ILE A 622 21.39 25.57 -12.68
CA ILE A 622 21.56 24.92 -13.99
C ILE A 622 22.58 25.73 -14.78
N SER A 623 23.59 25.07 -15.34
CA SER A 623 24.57 25.69 -16.24
C SER A 623 24.67 24.94 -17.56
N LEU A 624 25.06 25.64 -18.63
CA LEU A 624 25.38 25.11 -19.95
C LEU A 624 26.85 25.36 -20.23
N ASP A 625 27.64 24.29 -20.40
CA ASP A 625 29.09 24.35 -20.59
C ASP A 625 29.83 25.22 -19.55
N GLY A 626 29.33 25.19 -18.30
CA GLY A 626 29.86 25.94 -17.16
C GLY A 626 29.32 27.36 -17.02
N GLU A 627 28.59 27.90 -18.01
CA GLU A 627 27.88 29.16 -17.86
C GLU A 627 26.53 29.01 -17.20
N VAL A 628 26.28 29.79 -16.13
CA VAL A 628 25.03 29.71 -15.36
C VAL A 628 23.85 30.22 -16.18
N VAL A 629 22.91 29.33 -16.48
CA VAL A 629 21.66 29.62 -17.21
C VAL A 629 20.52 29.94 -16.26
N SER A 630 20.48 29.27 -15.11
CA SER A 630 19.44 29.46 -14.11
C SER A 630 19.99 29.23 -12.71
N ASP A 631 19.77 30.20 -11.83
CA ASP A 631 20.11 30.15 -10.41
C ASP A 631 18.81 30.28 -9.60
N ILE A 632 18.60 29.40 -8.60
CA ILE A 632 17.29 29.20 -7.93
C ILE A 632 17.51 29.35 -6.43
N GLU A 633 16.85 30.34 -5.84
CA GLU A 633 16.73 30.49 -4.39
C GLU A 633 15.44 29.89 -3.87
N ARG A 634 15.49 29.30 -2.68
CA ARG A 634 14.35 28.60 -2.08
C ARG A 634 14.10 29.04 -0.65
N ASP A 635 12.83 28.94 -0.22
CA ASP A 635 12.45 29.17 1.17
C ASP A 635 12.74 27.93 2.04
N LYS A 636 12.36 27.99 3.31
CA LYS A 636 12.53 26.92 4.30
C LYS A 636 11.72 25.65 4.01
N LEU A 637 10.74 25.70 3.10
CA LEU A 637 10.00 24.55 2.60
C LEU A 637 10.54 24.09 1.23
N HIS A 638 11.72 24.56 0.83
CA HIS A 638 12.39 24.29 -0.44
C HIS A 638 11.59 24.71 -1.68
N ARG A 639 10.59 25.60 -1.53
CA ARG A 639 9.86 26.17 -2.65
C ARG A 639 10.70 27.26 -3.30
N GLU A 640 10.64 27.36 -4.61
CA GLU A 640 11.38 28.38 -5.36
C GLU A 640 10.80 29.78 -5.07
N ILE A 641 11.63 30.68 -4.50
CA ILE A 641 11.25 32.07 -4.25
C ILE A 641 11.88 33.04 -5.22
N GLN A 642 13.01 32.65 -5.85
CA GLN A 642 13.66 33.43 -6.89
C GLN A 642 14.30 32.49 -7.90
N ARG A 643 14.21 32.89 -9.18
CA ARG A 643 14.98 32.29 -10.27
C ARG A 643 15.65 33.41 -11.09
N THR A 644 16.98 33.37 -11.16
CA THR A 644 17.77 34.31 -11.96
C THR A 644 18.23 33.65 -13.25
N GLN A 645 17.93 34.25 -14.40
CA GLN A 645 18.31 33.80 -15.74
C GLN A 645 18.92 34.97 -16.49
N GLY A 646 20.25 35.02 -16.57
CA GLY A 646 20.98 36.15 -17.12
C GLY A 646 20.67 37.45 -16.36
N SER A 647 20.16 38.45 -17.08
CA SER A 647 19.78 39.76 -16.50
C SER A 647 18.36 39.82 -15.92
N ILE A 648 17.61 38.70 -15.91
CA ILE A 648 16.23 38.66 -15.45
C ILE A 648 16.14 37.79 -14.19
N SER A 649 15.47 38.27 -13.15
CA SER A 649 15.06 37.47 -11.98
C SER A 649 13.56 37.42 -11.90
N SER A 650 13.05 36.20 -11.78
CA SER A 650 11.65 35.90 -11.44
C SER A 650 11.54 35.70 -9.93
N LEU A 651 10.63 36.45 -9.29
CA LEU A 651 10.36 36.38 -7.86
C LEU A 651 8.99 35.74 -7.64
N TYR A 652 8.90 34.85 -6.67
CA TYR A 652 7.69 34.08 -6.34
C TYR A 652 7.35 34.27 -4.86
N ASP A 653 6.10 34.64 -4.58
CA ASP A 653 5.58 34.67 -3.22
C ASP A 653 4.48 33.64 -3.09
N TYR A 654 4.41 33.00 -1.94
CA TYR A 654 3.42 31.97 -1.64
C TYR A 654 2.50 32.38 -0.49
N ASP A 655 1.30 31.88 -0.51
CA ASP A 655 0.40 31.95 0.65
C ASP A 655 0.75 30.86 1.70
N PRO A 656 0.13 30.89 2.89
CA PRO A 656 0.39 29.88 3.94
C PRO A 656 0.05 28.44 3.53
N MET A 657 -0.78 28.24 2.50
CA MET A 657 -1.11 26.92 1.93
C MET A 657 -0.10 26.46 0.87
N GLY A 658 0.94 27.26 0.59
CA GLY A 658 1.94 26.94 -0.44
C GLY A 658 1.50 27.25 -1.87
N ARG A 659 0.36 27.92 -2.09
CA ARG A 659 -0.12 28.32 -3.42
C ARG A 659 0.57 29.59 -3.86
N LEU A 660 0.88 29.71 -5.16
CA LEU A 660 1.55 30.88 -5.72
C LEU A 660 0.67 32.12 -5.59
N LYS A 661 1.12 33.11 -4.79
CA LYS A 661 0.43 34.36 -4.54
C LYS A 661 0.82 35.47 -5.52
N SER A 662 2.11 35.52 -5.87
CA SER A 662 2.59 36.46 -6.89
C SER A 662 3.78 35.91 -7.67
N GLN A 663 3.88 36.31 -8.93
CA GLN A 663 5.03 36.13 -9.79
C GLN A 663 5.41 37.49 -10.39
N ARG A 664 6.64 37.90 -10.17
CA ARG A 664 7.18 39.17 -10.74
C ARG A 664 8.49 38.90 -11.42
N THR A 665 8.72 39.51 -12.59
CA THR A 665 10.06 39.57 -13.18
C THR A 665 10.65 40.95 -12.98
N VAL A 666 11.92 40.97 -12.60
CA VAL A 666 12.70 42.19 -12.46
C VAL A 666 13.95 42.06 -13.32
N GLN A 667 14.37 43.17 -13.93
CA GLN A 667 15.65 43.24 -14.63
C GLN A 667 16.76 43.60 -13.63
N ASN A 668 17.78 42.77 -13.57
CA ASN A 668 18.95 43.02 -12.71
C ASN A 668 19.75 44.20 -13.31
N GLY A 669 19.81 45.34 -12.59
CA GLY A 669 20.62 46.49 -13.01
C GLY A 669 22.12 46.20 -12.87
N THR A 670 22.94 46.84 -13.68
CA THR A 670 24.40 46.88 -13.52
C THR A 670 24.75 47.35 -12.10
N GLN A 671 25.72 46.69 -11.46
CA GLN A 671 26.15 46.94 -10.08
C GLN A 671 26.45 48.44 -9.85
N THR A 672 25.76 49.04 -8.90
CA THR A 672 26.22 50.25 -8.25
C THR A 672 27.26 49.87 -7.19
N LEU A 673 28.34 50.65 -7.05
CA LEU A 673 29.52 50.49 -6.18
C LEU A 673 29.21 50.30 -4.66
N SER A 674 27.96 50.09 -4.26
CA SER A 674 27.52 49.91 -2.86
C SER A 674 26.98 48.51 -2.51
N GLY A 675 27.15 47.52 -3.39
CA GLY A 675 26.85 46.10 -3.06
C GLY A 675 25.41 45.72 -2.79
N LYS A 676 24.43 46.61 -2.97
CA LYS A 676 23.00 46.29 -2.89
C LYS A 676 22.37 46.47 -4.26
N GLN A 677 21.99 45.37 -4.92
CA GLN A 677 21.19 45.41 -6.12
C GLN A 677 19.80 45.99 -5.80
N LYS A 678 19.49 47.17 -6.34
CA LYS A 678 18.15 47.70 -6.37
C LYS A 678 17.46 47.19 -7.65
N PRO A 679 16.33 46.46 -7.54
CA PRO A 679 15.55 46.07 -8.71
C PRO A 679 15.09 47.34 -9.44
N LEU A 680 15.37 47.46 -10.75
CA LEU A 680 14.75 48.48 -11.58
C LEU A 680 13.26 48.27 -11.65
N ALA A 681 12.48 49.29 -11.34
CA ALA A 681 11.02 49.26 -11.45
C ALA A 681 10.61 49.10 -12.93
N GLY A 682 9.95 48.00 -13.27
CA GLY A 682 9.45 47.75 -14.62
C GLY A 682 9.78 46.37 -15.18
N GLY A 683 9.33 45.30 -14.51
CA GLY A 683 9.46 43.93 -15.04
C GLY A 683 8.38 43.62 -16.09
N ALA A 684 8.72 42.75 -17.07
CA ALA A 684 7.80 42.32 -18.13
C ALA A 684 6.63 41.47 -17.65
N VAL A 685 6.74 40.90 -16.45
CA VAL A 685 5.71 40.05 -15.84
C VAL A 685 5.43 40.53 -14.41
N ASN A 686 4.14 40.78 -14.12
CA ASN A 686 3.67 41.03 -12.77
C ASN A 686 2.29 40.41 -12.65
N ARG A 687 2.26 39.19 -12.14
CA ARG A 687 1.04 38.42 -11.94
C ARG A 687 0.74 38.32 -10.46
N ARG A 688 -0.53 38.43 -10.11
CA ARG A 688 -1.03 38.18 -8.78
C ARG A 688 -2.11 37.14 -8.88
N TYR A 689 -2.15 36.26 -7.89
CA TYR A 689 -3.07 35.15 -7.83
C TYR A 689 -3.83 35.24 -6.51
N ALA A 690 -5.12 35.05 -6.59
CA ALA A 690 -5.99 34.94 -5.42
C ALA A 690 -6.76 33.62 -5.51
N TYR A 691 -6.97 33.04 -4.37
CA TYR A 691 -7.65 31.74 -4.24
C TYR A 691 -8.83 31.90 -3.32
N ASP A 692 -9.89 31.18 -3.62
CA ASP A 692 -10.99 31.02 -2.69
C ASP A 692 -10.64 30.05 -1.55
N LYS A 693 -11.57 29.87 -0.60
CA LYS A 693 -11.35 29.00 0.56
C LYS A 693 -11.31 27.51 0.22
N ALA A 694 -11.77 27.11 -0.96
CA ALA A 694 -11.63 25.76 -1.48
C ALA A 694 -10.34 25.54 -2.31
N GLY A 695 -9.52 26.59 -2.44
CA GLY A 695 -8.27 26.53 -3.18
C GLY A 695 -8.38 26.78 -4.68
N ASN A 696 -9.55 27.14 -5.20
CA ASN A 696 -9.70 27.46 -6.62
C ASN A 696 -9.11 28.83 -6.93
N LEU A 697 -8.41 28.94 -8.07
CA LEU A 697 -7.87 30.21 -8.55
C LEU A 697 -9.02 31.11 -9.00
N ILE A 698 -9.14 32.31 -8.39
CA ILE A 698 -10.22 33.28 -8.71
C ILE A 698 -9.69 34.58 -9.34
N GLN A 699 -8.36 34.82 -9.31
CA GLN A 699 -7.71 35.97 -9.95
C GLN A 699 -6.27 35.62 -10.35
#